data_2cd278d377e9356d06c3666180c87562
#
_entry.id   2cd278d377e9356d06c3666180c87562
#
_cell.length_a   1.000
_cell.length_b   1.000
_cell.length_c   1.000
_cell.angle_alpha   90.00
_cell.angle_beta   90.00
_cell.angle_gamma   90.00
#
_symmetry.space_group_name_H-M   'P 1'
#
loop_
_entity.id
_entity.type
_entity.pdbx_description
1 polymer ?
#
loop_
_entity_poly.entity_id
_entity_poly.type
_entity_poly.pdbx_seq_one_letter_code
_entity_poly.pdbx_strand_id
1 'polypeptide(L)'
;MRNAQRRGMELRGYQREAAAPALRGRNSIVCLPTGAGKTRVAVHVCRRHLQSRPGGKVAVLVNKVHLVDQHTEKEFQALQDTFKVASISGDTSHKAFFACLVKENDVIICTAQILQNALVSTEEDMHVELTDFSLLVIDECHHTHKDAVYNKIMLRYLQHKLSREQELPQVLGLTASPGTGGATSFEEAVEHILQICANLDTEKITSVQDEAQHLQSHVPQPKKQYDLCQERVQDPFGEQLKKMMVQIQQYMEKPGLPWDFGTQIYEQRIVELEKRAAEMFCRKTRVCALHLRKYNDALLINDTVRMIDAFQCLQQFYSAERDEKDPTEQFLIATFEENRARLQALAGDQRYENPRLGKLEGILREHFEPLGASRGIVFTKTRQSAHSLLSWLQTTATLQHIRATVLTGAGYSNQTRHMTQNEQQDVIKQFREGALNLLFSTSVAEEGLDIPECNIVVRYGLMTNEIAMMQARGRARAENSVYSVLAKANSREVARELLNEDRVELMKRAIQAVQAMPEQEYNQKIQELQRVAVASWLMKESRISERRQLHDPDAVRLYCVNCNMAVCHGSDIRTVEGMHHVNVNPEFRLYYRVSSVKIQFQRTFRDWEPGCRIACSACSQDWGMEMLYRQVKLPILCIKNFVVETPAEKRRYKKWSAVTFPIKAFDYLEYCADTHGLSF
;
A
#
# COMPACT_ATOMS: atom_id res chain seq x y z
N MET A 1 -11.69 -24.83 -33.18
CA MET A 1 -11.60 -23.82 -32.12
C MET A 1 -12.39 -24.17 -30.82
N ARG A 2 -13.67 -24.55 -30.85
CA ARG A 2 -14.44 -24.91 -29.64
C ARG A 2 -13.86 -26.05 -28.79
N ASN A 3 -13.21 -27.06 -29.37
CA ASN A 3 -12.60 -28.17 -28.64
C ASN A 3 -11.24 -27.80 -27.98
N ALA A 4 -10.49 -26.87 -28.56
CA ALA A 4 -9.25 -26.38 -27.97
C ALA A 4 -9.54 -25.45 -26.77
N GLN A 5 -10.59 -24.62 -26.86
CA GLN A 5 -11.07 -23.80 -25.74
C GLN A 5 -11.64 -24.66 -24.60
N ARG A 6 -12.34 -25.74 -24.86
CA ARG A 6 -12.82 -26.68 -23.82
C ARG A 6 -11.66 -27.36 -23.08
N ARG A 7 -10.60 -27.81 -23.78
CA ARG A 7 -9.40 -28.40 -23.16
C ARG A 7 -8.62 -27.38 -22.31
N GLY A 8 -8.68 -26.10 -22.67
CA GLY A 8 -8.06 -25.01 -21.88
C GLY A 8 -8.70 -24.71 -20.52
N MET A 9 -9.90 -25.22 -20.25
CA MET A 9 -10.68 -24.91 -19.04
C MET A 9 -10.78 -26.03 -18.00
N GLU A 10 -10.23 -27.19 -18.27
CA GLU A 10 -10.16 -28.26 -17.28
C GLU A 10 -9.10 -27.96 -16.23
N LEU A 11 -9.47 -28.15 -14.94
CA LEU A 11 -8.54 -28.03 -13.83
C LEU A 11 -7.53 -29.18 -13.86
N ARG A 12 -6.28 -28.88 -13.56
CA ARG A 12 -5.24 -29.88 -13.30
C ARG A 12 -5.55 -30.68 -12.04
N GLY A 13 -4.93 -31.85 -11.84
CA GLY A 13 -5.16 -32.71 -10.67
C GLY A 13 -5.08 -31.93 -9.36
N TYR A 14 -3.95 -31.25 -9.10
CA TYR A 14 -3.73 -30.46 -7.90
C TYR A 14 -4.71 -29.28 -7.76
N GLN A 15 -5.17 -28.68 -8.86
CA GLN A 15 -6.19 -27.63 -8.82
C GLN A 15 -7.56 -28.18 -8.44
N ARG A 16 -7.92 -29.38 -8.91
CA ARG A 16 -9.15 -30.08 -8.54
C ARG A 16 -9.16 -30.45 -7.06
N GLU A 17 -8.03 -30.95 -6.56
CA GLU A 17 -7.85 -31.28 -5.14
C GLU A 17 -8.10 -30.03 -4.28
N ALA A 18 -7.44 -28.91 -4.59
CA ALA A 18 -7.60 -27.68 -3.84
C ALA A 18 -9.00 -27.06 -3.94
N ALA A 19 -9.69 -27.20 -5.07
CA ALA A 19 -11.03 -26.65 -5.32
C ALA A 19 -12.17 -27.51 -4.74
N ALA A 20 -11.93 -28.75 -4.36
CA ALA A 20 -12.97 -29.72 -4.02
C ALA A 20 -13.98 -29.26 -2.96
N PRO A 21 -13.60 -28.62 -1.82
CA PRO A 21 -14.58 -28.09 -0.86
C PRO A 21 -15.43 -26.96 -1.44
N ALA A 22 -14.81 -26.02 -2.16
CA ALA A 22 -15.53 -24.90 -2.78
C ALA A 22 -16.56 -25.38 -3.82
N LEU A 23 -16.24 -26.39 -4.60
CA LEU A 23 -17.16 -26.99 -5.59
C LEU A 23 -18.35 -27.70 -4.93
N ARG A 24 -18.23 -28.09 -3.66
CA ARG A 24 -19.34 -28.62 -2.85
C ARG A 24 -20.13 -27.53 -2.13
N GLY A 25 -19.89 -26.25 -2.42
CA GLY A 25 -20.58 -25.12 -1.82
C GLY A 25 -20.08 -24.73 -0.42
N ARG A 26 -18.95 -25.28 0.03
CA ARG A 26 -18.37 -24.96 1.35
C ARG A 26 -17.49 -23.71 1.28
N ASN A 27 -17.56 -22.90 2.32
CA ASN A 27 -16.59 -21.80 2.51
C ASN A 27 -15.19 -22.38 2.66
N SER A 28 -14.26 -21.92 1.86
CA SER A 28 -12.92 -22.48 1.83
C SER A 28 -11.85 -21.45 1.48
N ILE A 29 -10.64 -21.71 1.95
CA ILE A 29 -9.42 -20.99 1.52
C ILE A 29 -8.62 -21.97 0.64
N VAL A 30 -8.31 -21.55 -0.58
CA VAL A 30 -7.43 -22.27 -1.51
C VAL A 30 -6.03 -21.69 -1.36
N CYS A 31 -5.12 -22.50 -0.83
CA CYS A 31 -3.72 -22.15 -0.65
C CYS A 31 -2.86 -22.83 -1.71
N LEU A 32 -2.48 -22.09 -2.76
CA LEU A 32 -1.66 -22.53 -3.87
C LEU A 32 -0.52 -21.55 -4.13
N PRO A 33 0.69 -22.01 -4.45
CA PRO A 33 1.81 -21.11 -4.73
C PRO A 33 1.54 -20.20 -5.93
N THR A 34 2.30 -19.12 -6.02
CA THR A 34 2.27 -18.21 -7.17
C THR A 34 2.57 -18.99 -8.46
N GLY A 35 1.77 -18.75 -9.50
CA GLY A 35 1.91 -19.48 -10.78
C GLY A 35 1.18 -20.82 -10.86
N ALA A 36 0.61 -21.33 -9.76
CA ALA A 36 -0.16 -22.59 -9.78
C ALA A 36 -1.58 -22.44 -10.36
N GLY A 37 -1.99 -21.22 -10.70
CA GLY A 37 -3.29 -20.97 -11.35
C GLY A 37 -4.47 -20.84 -10.37
N LYS A 38 -4.28 -20.16 -9.23
CA LYS A 38 -5.36 -19.86 -8.27
C LYS A 38 -6.57 -19.20 -8.92
N THR A 39 -6.34 -18.22 -9.79
CA THR A 39 -7.42 -17.50 -10.49
C THR A 39 -8.23 -18.43 -11.39
N ARG A 40 -7.56 -19.38 -12.04
CA ARG A 40 -8.22 -20.42 -12.84
C ARG A 40 -9.15 -21.30 -12.01
N VAL A 41 -8.72 -21.64 -10.79
CA VAL A 41 -9.59 -22.33 -9.81
C VAL A 41 -10.82 -21.48 -9.48
N ALA A 42 -10.63 -20.19 -9.22
CA ALA A 42 -11.75 -19.27 -8.93
C ALA A 42 -12.73 -19.17 -10.10
N VAL A 43 -12.26 -19.03 -11.34
CA VAL A 43 -13.11 -18.99 -12.54
C VAL A 43 -13.91 -20.27 -12.69
N HIS A 44 -13.30 -21.42 -12.46
CA HIS A 44 -13.99 -22.71 -12.51
C HIS A 44 -15.06 -22.84 -11.42
N VAL A 45 -14.76 -22.44 -10.19
CA VAL A 45 -15.74 -22.43 -9.08
C VAL A 45 -16.92 -21.50 -9.39
N CYS A 46 -16.63 -20.27 -9.86
CA CYS A 46 -17.66 -19.30 -10.26
C CYS A 46 -18.62 -19.88 -11.32
N ARG A 47 -18.04 -20.50 -12.36
CA ARG A 47 -18.82 -21.16 -13.44
C ARG A 47 -19.76 -22.23 -12.87
N ARG A 48 -19.23 -23.15 -12.08
CA ARG A 48 -20.02 -24.24 -11.50
C ARG A 48 -21.07 -23.70 -10.54
N HIS A 49 -20.75 -22.70 -9.77
CA HIS A 49 -21.68 -22.04 -8.85
C HIS A 49 -22.86 -21.42 -9.60
N LEU A 50 -22.61 -20.62 -10.63
CA LEU A 50 -23.66 -19.96 -11.43
C LEU A 50 -24.48 -20.98 -12.25
N GLN A 51 -23.89 -22.08 -12.72
CA GLN A 51 -24.61 -23.15 -13.38
C GLN A 51 -25.57 -23.89 -12.44
N SER A 52 -25.19 -24.05 -11.18
CA SER A 52 -26.00 -24.72 -10.15
C SER A 52 -27.03 -23.82 -9.49
N ARG A 53 -26.88 -22.50 -9.56
CA ARG A 53 -27.75 -21.49 -8.96
C ARG A 53 -28.16 -20.42 -10.00
N PRO A 54 -29.19 -20.68 -10.82
CA PRO A 54 -29.71 -19.69 -11.75
C PRO A 54 -30.13 -18.40 -11.00
N GLY A 55 -29.70 -17.24 -11.49
CA GLY A 55 -29.93 -15.95 -10.84
C GLY A 55 -28.97 -15.62 -9.70
N GLY A 56 -28.02 -16.49 -9.37
CA GLY A 56 -26.96 -16.20 -8.43
C GLY A 56 -26.06 -15.06 -8.89
N LYS A 57 -25.47 -14.32 -7.94
CA LYS A 57 -24.55 -13.21 -8.18
C LYS A 57 -23.21 -13.49 -7.51
N VAL A 58 -22.13 -13.24 -8.24
CA VAL A 58 -20.76 -13.43 -7.74
C VAL A 58 -20.04 -12.09 -7.65
N ALA A 59 -19.46 -11.79 -6.50
CA ALA A 59 -18.52 -10.69 -6.34
C ALA A 59 -17.10 -11.24 -6.26
N VAL A 60 -16.21 -10.76 -7.12
CA VAL A 60 -14.78 -11.04 -7.11
C VAL A 60 -14.06 -9.81 -6.57
N LEU A 61 -13.50 -9.92 -5.38
CA LEU A 61 -12.87 -8.83 -4.67
C LEU A 61 -11.36 -8.89 -4.82
N VAL A 62 -10.78 -7.77 -5.22
CA VAL A 62 -9.34 -7.58 -5.33
C VAL A 62 -8.88 -6.42 -4.44
N ASN A 63 -7.60 -6.42 -4.05
CA ASN A 63 -7.05 -5.40 -3.17
C ASN A 63 -6.41 -4.20 -3.89
N LYS A 64 -6.25 -4.30 -5.23
CA LYS A 64 -5.61 -3.25 -6.05
C LYS A 64 -6.41 -3.01 -7.33
N VAL A 65 -6.44 -1.74 -7.79
CA VAL A 65 -7.25 -1.33 -8.95
C VAL A 65 -6.83 -2.05 -10.23
N HIS A 66 -5.53 -2.15 -10.53
CA HIS A 66 -5.02 -2.81 -11.75
C HIS A 66 -5.38 -4.29 -11.86
N LEU A 67 -5.69 -4.96 -10.75
CA LEU A 67 -6.14 -6.36 -10.75
C LEU A 67 -7.56 -6.52 -11.30
N VAL A 68 -8.39 -5.48 -11.21
CA VAL A 68 -9.75 -5.51 -11.75
C VAL A 68 -9.70 -5.75 -13.25
N ASP A 69 -8.94 -4.93 -13.98
CA ASP A 69 -8.80 -5.04 -15.44
C ASP A 69 -8.10 -6.34 -15.84
N GLN A 70 -7.03 -6.70 -15.14
CA GLN A 70 -6.30 -7.96 -15.39
C GLN A 70 -7.21 -9.18 -15.26
N HIS A 71 -8.01 -9.29 -14.20
CA HIS A 71 -8.94 -10.41 -14.02
C HIS A 71 -10.03 -10.39 -15.08
N THR A 72 -10.58 -9.24 -15.39
CA THR A 72 -11.68 -9.10 -16.36
C THR A 72 -11.27 -9.50 -17.77
N GLU A 73 -10.15 -8.98 -18.23
CA GLU A 73 -9.71 -9.13 -19.61
C GLU A 73 -9.02 -10.48 -19.91
N LYS A 74 -8.44 -11.12 -18.90
CA LYS A 74 -7.70 -12.37 -19.10
C LYS A 74 -8.43 -13.57 -18.52
N GLU A 75 -8.57 -13.60 -17.21
CA GLU A 75 -8.97 -14.82 -16.50
C GLU A 75 -10.48 -15.06 -16.57
N PHE A 76 -11.27 -14.02 -16.28
CA PHE A 76 -12.73 -14.10 -16.29
C PHE A 76 -13.36 -13.91 -17.66
N GLN A 77 -12.58 -13.56 -18.69
CA GLN A 77 -13.04 -13.54 -20.08
C GLN A 77 -13.69 -14.87 -20.48
N ALA A 78 -13.18 -15.98 -19.96
CA ALA A 78 -13.75 -17.30 -20.21
C ALA A 78 -15.20 -17.48 -19.74
N LEU A 79 -15.71 -16.63 -18.85
CA LEU A 79 -17.11 -16.68 -18.40
C LEU A 79 -18.04 -15.82 -19.27
N GLN A 80 -17.51 -14.86 -20.02
CA GLN A 80 -18.31 -13.89 -20.82
C GLN A 80 -19.14 -14.55 -21.93
N ASP A 81 -18.74 -15.74 -22.38
CA ASP A 81 -19.53 -16.51 -23.39
C ASP A 81 -20.87 -17.01 -22.84
N THR A 82 -21.03 -17.07 -21.51
CA THR A 82 -22.20 -17.70 -20.87
C THR A 82 -22.87 -16.76 -19.87
N PHE A 83 -22.10 -15.89 -19.23
CA PHE A 83 -22.56 -15.04 -18.14
C PHE A 83 -22.20 -13.57 -18.39
N LYS A 84 -22.99 -12.68 -17.83
CA LYS A 84 -22.73 -11.24 -17.87
C LYS A 84 -21.66 -10.90 -16.79
N VAL A 85 -20.51 -10.43 -17.24
CA VAL A 85 -19.39 -10.05 -16.38
C VAL A 85 -19.18 -8.53 -16.49
N ALA A 86 -19.22 -7.83 -15.38
CA ALA A 86 -18.88 -6.42 -15.28
C ALA A 86 -17.68 -6.21 -14.35
N SER A 87 -16.91 -5.17 -14.63
CA SER A 87 -15.82 -4.74 -13.78
C SER A 87 -15.98 -3.29 -13.38
N ILE A 88 -15.59 -2.98 -12.14
CA ILE A 88 -15.62 -1.61 -11.64
C ILE A 88 -14.39 -1.33 -10.77
N SER A 89 -13.70 -0.24 -11.09
CA SER A 89 -12.54 0.22 -10.35
C SER A 89 -12.72 1.65 -9.86
N GLY A 90 -11.76 2.12 -9.05
CA GLY A 90 -11.75 3.47 -8.53
C GLY A 90 -11.79 4.58 -9.59
N ASP A 91 -11.43 4.24 -10.83
CA ASP A 91 -11.28 5.18 -11.93
C ASP A 91 -12.47 5.20 -12.89
N THR A 92 -13.50 4.37 -12.66
CA THR A 92 -14.69 4.30 -13.50
C THR A 92 -15.78 5.28 -13.05
N SER A 93 -16.46 5.90 -14.02
CA SER A 93 -17.61 6.82 -13.80
C SER A 93 -18.87 6.10 -13.27
N HIS A 94 -18.87 4.77 -13.26
CA HIS A 94 -20.05 3.95 -12.93
C HIS A 94 -20.26 3.63 -11.45
N LYS A 95 -19.45 4.18 -10.56
CA LYS A 95 -19.56 3.93 -9.10
C LYS A 95 -20.92 4.30 -8.52
N ALA A 96 -21.50 5.39 -9.03
CA ALA A 96 -22.78 5.90 -8.58
C ALA A 96 -23.98 4.97 -8.88
N PHE A 97 -23.77 3.91 -9.68
CA PHE A 97 -24.81 2.97 -10.09
C PHE A 97 -24.43 1.52 -9.74
N PHE A 98 -23.65 1.33 -8.67
CA PHE A 98 -23.15 0.01 -8.31
C PHE A 98 -24.27 -1.01 -8.06
N ALA A 99 -25.35 -0.59 -7.40
CA ALA A 99 -26.52 -1.47 -7.18
C ALA A 99 -27.18 -1.93 -8.49
N CYS A 100 -27.27 -1.04 -9.48
CA CYS A 100 -27.78 -1.39 -10.80
C CYS A 100 -26.87 -2.38 -11.53
N LEU A 101 -25.56 -2.16 -11.48
CA LEU A 101 -24.56 -3.09 -12.06
C LEU A 101 -24.65 -4.48 -11.45
N VAL A 102 -24.86 -4.59 -10.14
CA VAL A 102 -25.06 -5.87 -9.46
C VAL A 102 -26.33 -6.56 -9.93
N LYS A 103 -27.43 -5.82 -10.11
CA LYS A 103 -28.71 -6.36 -10.61
C LYS A 103 -28.60 -6.89 -12.04
N GLU A 104 -27.87 -6.19 -12.91
CA GLU A 104 -27.80 -6.49 -14.36
C GLU A 104 -26.76 -7.54 -14.74
N ASN A 105 -25.79 -7.84 -13.89
CA ASN A 105 -24.67 -8.74 -14.18
C ASN A 105 -24.64 -9.95 -13.25
N ASP A 106 -24.05 -11.05 -13.71
CA ASP A 106 -23.91 -12.29 -12.96
C ASP A 106 -22.61 -12.30 -12.14
N VAL A 107 -21.56 -11.65 -12.67
CA VAL A 107 -20.26 -11.55 -12.01
C VAL A 107 -19.81 -10.10 -11.98
N ILE A 108 -19.48 -9.62 -10.81
CA ILE A 108 -18.91 -8.26 -10.58
C ILE A 108 -17.48 -8.40 -10.07
N ILE A 109 -16.53 -7.85 -10.81
CA ILE A 109 -15.12 -7.78 -10.40
C ILE A 109 -14.84 -6.36 -9.93
N CYS A 110 -14.50 -6.18 -8.66
CA CYS A 110 -14.26 -4.85 -8.10
C CYS A 110 -13.20 -4.85 -7.01
N THR A 111 -12.68 -3.65 -6.68
CA THR A 111 -11.87 -3.52 -5.48
C THR A 111 -12.75 -3.66 -4.24
N ALA A 112 -12.19 -4.24 -3.18
CA ALA A 112 -12.88 -4.40 -1.90
C ALA A 112 -13.43 -3.08 -1.34
N GLN A 113 -12.74 -1.96 -1.59
CA GLN A 113 -13.17 -0.64 -1.13
C GLN A 113 -14.50 -0.21 -1.76
N ILE A 114 -14.74 -0.55 -3.03
CA ILE A 114 -16.01 -0.23 -3.72
C ILE A 114 -17.16 -0.99 -3.05
N LEU A 115 -17.00 -2.29 -2.82
CA LEU A 115 -18.03 -3.07 -2.12
C LEU A 115 -18.25 -2.55 -0.70
N GLN A 116 -17.19 -2.26 0.05
CA GLN A 116 -17.31 -1.70 1.40
C GLN A 116 -18.07 -0.37 1.39
N ASN A 117 -17.79 0.51 0.45
CA ASN A 117 -18.51 1.79 0.31
C ASN A 117 -19.99 1.55 -0.01
N ALA A 118 -20.30 0.62 -0.89
CA ALA A 118 -21.67 0.27 -1.26
C ALA A 118 -22.46 -0.34 -0.08
N LEU A 119 -21.82 -1.18 0.72
CA LEU A 119 -22.45 -1.77 1.93
C LEU A 119 -22.79 -0.73 3.02
N VAL A 120 -22.09 0.42 3.06
CA VAL A 120 -22.32 1.49 4.03
C VAL A 120 -23.08 2.68 3.45
N SER A 121 -23.32 2.70 2.14
CA SER A 121 -24.01 3.81 1.47
C SER A 121 -25.46 3.90 1.92
N THR A 122 -25.96 5.13 2.02
CA THR A 122 -27.39 5.43 2.23
C THR A 122 -28.09 5.79 0.92
N GLU A 123 -27.34 5.89 -0.18
CA GLU A 123 -27.89 6.20 -1.51
C GLU A 123 -28.40 4.92 -2.17
N GLU A 124 -29.64 4.92 -2.60
CA GLU A 124 -30.34 3.73 -3.16
C GLU A 124 -29.62 3.15 -4.40
N ASP A 125 -29.11 4.00 -5.27
CA ASP A 125 -28.39 3.58 -6.48
C ASP A 125 -27.02 2.94 -6.21
N MET A 126 -26.45 3.21 -5.04
CA MET A 126 -25.15 2.66 -4.62
C MET A 126 -25.28 1.53 -3.62
N HIS A 127 -26.33 1.51 -2.79
CA HIS A 127 -26.45 0.58 -1.68
C HIS A 127 -26.65 -0.85 -2.16
N VAL A 128 -25.87 -1.76 -1.59
CA VAL A 128 -26.04 -3.21 -1.73
C VAL A 128 -25.92 -3.89 -0.37
N GLU A 129 -26.49 -5.08 -0.28
CA GLU A 129 -26.34 -5.94 0.89
C GLU A 129 -25.51 -7.19 0.55
N LEU A 130 -24.95 -7.84 1.55
CA LEU A 130 -24.20 -9.08 1.35
C LEU A 130 -25.09 -10.20 0.78
N THR A 131 -26.37 -10.17 1.09
CA THR A 131 -27.38 -11.10 0.59
C THR A 131 -27.74 -10.94 -0.88
N ASP A 132 -27.34 -9.83 -1.51
CA ASP A 132 -27.44 -9.64 -2.97
C ASP A 132 -26.50 -10.58 -3.72
N PHE A 133 -25.51 -11.15 -3.04
CA PHE A 133 -24.53 -12.07 -3.61
C PHE A 133 -24.74 -13.49 -3.11
N SER A 134 -24.42 -14.46 -3.95
CA SER A 134 -24.44 -15.89 -3.61
C SER A 134 -23.05 -16.49 -3.43
N LEU A 135 -22.01 -15.80 -3.94
CA LEU A 135 -20.60 -16.18 -3.79
C LEU A 135 -19.73 -14.93 -3.72
N LEU A 136 -18.86 -14.88 -2.72
CA LEU A 136 -17.77 -13.91 -2.60
C LEU A 136 -16.45 -14.62 -2.87
N VAL A 137 -15.69 -14.14 -3.85
CA VAL A 137 -14.31 -14.57 -4.10
C VAL A 137 -13.39 -13.47 -3.62
N ILE A 138 -12.47 -13.81 -2.72
CA ILE A 138 -11.53 -12.85 -2.11
C ILE A 138 -10.13 -13.23 -2.54
N ASP A 139 -9.58 -12.48 -3.49
CA ASP A 139 -8.20 -12.67 -3.96
C ASP A 139 -7.20 -12.11 -2.97
N GLU A 140 -6.07 -12.80 -2.81
CA GLU A 140 -5.04 -12.47 -1.79
C GLU A 140 -5.67 -12.34 -0.39
N CYS A 141 -6.46 -13.33 0.00
CA CYS A 141 -7.30 -13.31 1.21
C CYS A 141 -6.53 -13.24 2.54
N HIS A 142 -5.20 -13.41 2.51
CA HIS A 142 -4.34 -13.19 3.67
C HIS A 142 -4.37 -11.73 4.17
N HIS A 143 -4.87 -10.79 3.36
CA HIS A 143 -5.13 -9.41 3.78
C HIS A 143 -6.39 -9.25 4.65
N THR A 144 -7.13 -10.32 4.94
CA THR A 144 -8.34 -10.27 5.76
C THR A 144 -7.99 -10.27 7.25
N HIS A 145 -7.45 -9.15 7.72
CA HIS A 145 -7.05 -9.00 9.12
C HIS A 145 -7.14 -7.54 9.59
N LYS A 146 -7.24 -7.31 10.88
CA LYS A 146 -7.23 -5.98 11.53
C LYS A 146 -8.21 -5.00 10.87
N ASP A 147 -7.71 -3.82 10.49
CA ASP A 147 -8.50 -2.74 9.86
C ASP A 147 -8.52 -2.79 8.33
N ALA A 148 -8.02 -3.87 7.71
CA ALA A 148 -8.05 -4.05 6.27
C ALA A 148 -9.49 -4.09 5.74
N VAL A 149 -9.67 -3.62 4.50
CA VAL A 149 -11.01 -3.50 3.89
C VAL A 149 -11.71 -4.85 3.79
N TYR A 150 -11.00 -5.90 3.40
CA TYR A 150 -11.55 -7.26 3.39
C TYR A 150 -12.10 -7.66 4.76
N ASN A 151 -11.37 -7.32 5.83
CA ASN A 151 -11.81 -7.67 7.17
C ASN A 151 -13.05 -6.88 7.60
N LYS A 152 -13.18 -5.62 7.19
CA LYS A 152 -14.39 -4.82 7.44
C LYS A 152 -15.64 -5.43 6.78
N ILE A 153 -15.49 -5.90 5.54
CA ILE A 153 -16.56 -6.62 4.84
C ILE A 153 -16.92 -7.91 5.59
N MET A 154 -15.92 -8.68 5.97
CA MET A 154 -16.13 -9.95 6.66
C MET A 154 -16.64 -9.79 8.08
N LEU A 155 -16.31 -8.74 8.81
CA LEU A 155 -16.89 -8.45 10.12
C LEU A 155 -18.40 -8.17 10.02
N ARG A 156 -18.86 -7.49 8.97
CA ARG A 156 -20.29 -7.34 8.67
C ARG A 156 -20.93 -8.69 8.35
N TYR A 157 -20.27 -9.50 7.52
CA TYR A 157 -20.70 -10.86 7.22
C TYR A 157 -20.87 -11.69 8.51
N LEU A 158 -19.89 -11.68 9.40
CA LEU A 158 -19.92 -12.42 10.65
C LEU A 158 -20.98 -11.89 11.62
N GLN A 159 -21.23 -10.59 11.64
CA GLN A 159 -22.30 -9.99 12.43
C GLN A 159 -23.66 -10.55 11.99
N HIS A 160 -23.96 -10.57 10.68
CA HIS A 160 -25.18 -11.17 10.15
C HIS A 160 -25.27 -12.67 10.43
N LYS A 161 -24.14 -13.39 10.30
CA LYS A 161 -24.07 -14.82 10.66
C LYS A 161 -24.45 -15.08 12.12
N LEU A 162 -23.93 -14.28 13.05
CA LEU A 162 -24.16 -14.43 14.49
C LEU A 162 -25.60 -14.05 14.89
N SER A 163 -26.22 -13.09 14.18
CA SER A 163 -27.62 -12.71 14.38
C SER A 163 -28.64 -13.69 13.72
N ARG A 164 -28.18 -14.62 12.91
CA ARG A 164 -28.98 -15.60 12.18
C ARG A 164 -30.12 -15.01 11.32
N GLU A 165 -29.93 -13.81 10.80
CA GLU A 165 -30.99 -13.04 10.16
C GLU A 165 -31.19 -13.36 8.67
N GLN A 166 -30.19 -13.92 7.97
CA GLN A 166 -30.23 -14.01 6.49
C GLN A 166 -29.36 -15.15 5.94
N GLU A 167 -29.68 -15.61 4.71
CA GLU A 167 -28.78 -16.47 3.92
C GLU A 167 -27.61 -15.65 3.43
N LEU A 168 -26.41 -16.04 3.85
CA LEU A 168 -25.16 -15.38 3.47
C LEU A 168 -24.50 -16.07 2.26
N PRO A 169 -23.74 -15.32 1.45
CA PRO A 169 -23.01 -15.89 0.32
C PRO A 169 -21.95 -16.89 0.76
N GLN A 170 -21.66 -17.85 -0.09
CA GLN A 170 -20.46 -18.69 0.03
C GLN A 170 -19.22 -17.82 -0.08
N VAL A 171 -18.17 -18.16 0.66
CA VAL A 171 -16.88 -17.45 0.64
C VAL A 171 -15.78 -18.35 0.10
N LEU A 172 -15.06 -17.88 -0.92
CA LEU A 172 -13.87 -18.50 -1.47
C LEU A 172 -12.68 -17.54 -1.33
N GLY A 173 -11.76 -17.86 -0.44
CA GLY A 173 -10.50 -17.14 -0.30
C GLY A 173 -9.39 -17.79 -1.15
N LEU A 174 -8.57 -16.97 -1.78
CA LEU A 174 -7.41 -17.40 -2.56
C LEU A 174 -6.15 -16.76 -1.98
N THR A 175 -5.13 -17.55 -1.72
CA THR A 175 -3.82 -17.04 -1.28
C THR A 175 -2.68 -17.96 -1.69
N ALA A 176 -1.50 -17.40 -1.89
CA ALA A 176 -0.27 -18.18 -1.99
C ALA A 176 0.28 -18.53 -0.60
N SER A 177 0.00 -17.70 0.39
CA SER A 177 0.51 -17.84 1.74
C SER A 177 -0.37 -17.07 2.73
N PRO A 178 -0.99 -17.74 3.70
CA PRO A 178 -1.72 -17.04 4.76
C PRO A 178 -0.81 -16.31 5.76
N GLY A 179 0.49 -16.59 5.77
CA GLY A 179 1.46 -16.04 6.71
C GLY A 179 1.40 -16.65 8.09
N THR A 180 2.20 -16.09 9.02
CA THR A 180 2.23 -16.50 10.44
C THR A 180 1.76 -15.38 11.38
N GLY A 181 1.46 -14.19 10.85
CA GLY A 181 1.12 -13.02 11.67
C GLY A 181 2.29 -12.48 12.52
N GLY A 182 3.51 -12.92 12.24
CA GLY A 182 4.70 -12.60 13.03
C GLY A 182 4.95 -13.56 14.19
N ALA A 183 4.31 -14.74 14.19
CA ALA A 183 4.41 -15.75 15.23
C ALA A 183 5.89 -16.10 15.56
N THR A 184 6.13 -16.33 16.84
CA THR A 184 7.41 -16.77 17.40
C THR A 184 7.37 -18.23 17.86
N SER A 185 6.18 -18.81 17.97
CA SER A 185 5.94 -20.21 18.35
C SER A 185 4.99 -20.90 17.38
N PHE A 186 4.95 -22.24 17.47
CA PHE A 186 4.03 -23.06 16.70
C PHE A 186 2.56 -22.77 17.06
N GLU A 187 2.27 -22.62 18.33
CA GLU A 187 0.94 -22.33 18.87
C GLU A 187 0.41 -20.99 18.33
N GLU A 188 1.25 -19.96 18.35
CA GLU A 188 0.90 -18.65 17.78
C GLU A 188 0.63 -18.72 16.28
N ALA A 189 1.40 -19.52 15.54
CA ALA A 189 1.19 -19.74 14.11
C ALA A 189 -0.13 -20.46 13.82
N VAL A 190 -0.47 -21.47 14.62
CA VAL A 190 -1.78 -22.17 14.54
C VAL A 190 -2.93 -21.22 14.86
N GLU A 191 -2.79 -20.38 15.88
CA GLU A 191 -3.79 -19.34 16.19
C GLU A 191 -3.97 -18.36 15.06
N HIS A 192 -2.88 -17.93 14.42
CA HIS A 192 -2.97 -17.03 13.27
C HIS A 192 -3.75 -17.66 12.10
N ILE A 193 -3.49 -18.93 11.75
CA ILE A 193 -4.21 -19.65 10.70
C ILE A 193 -5.69 -19.78 11.07
N LEU A 194 -5.99 -20.15 12.31
CA LEU A 194 -7.37 -20.23 12.80
C LEU A 194 -8.08 -18.88 12.74
N GLN A 195 -7.38 -17.78 13.06
CA GLN A 195 -7.95 -16.44 12.98
C GLN A 195 -8.29 -16.04 11.54
N ILE A 196 -7.41 -16.32 10.56
CA ILE A 196 -7.71 -16.08 9.14
C ILE A 196 -8.91 -16.93 8.69
N CYS A 197 -8.96 -18.20 9.08
CA CYS A 197 -10.11 -19.08 8.81
C CYS A 197 -11.40 -18.53 9.44
N ALA A 198 -11.35 -18.05 10.67
CA ALA A 198 -12.48 -17.44 11.35
C ALA A 198 -12.96 -16.16 10.67
N ASN A 199 -12.05 -15.28 10.29
CA ASN A 199 -12.35 -14.02 9.59
C ASN A 199 -13.05 -14.27 8.24
N LEU A 200 -12.68 -15.33 7.53
CA LEU A 200 -13.26 -15.73 6.24
C LEU A 200 -14.42 -16.73 6.36
N ASP A 201 -14.83 -17.04 7.58
CA ASP A 201 -15.85 -18.06 7.85
C ASP A 201 -15.57 -19.41 7.16
N THR A 202 -14.33 -19.82 7.17
CA THR A 202 -13.82 -20.97 6.42
C THR A 202 -14.16 -22.27 7.12
N GLU A 203 -14.80 -23.18 6.40
CA GLU A 203 -15.01 -24.57 6.85
C GLU A 203 -13.77 -25.43 6.60
N LYS A 204 -13.03 -25.14 5.53
CA LYS A 204 -11.82 -25.88 5.15
C LYS A 204 -10.77 -24.98 4.51
N ILE A 205 -9.54 -25.02 5.04
CA ILE A 205 -8.36 -24.53 4.35
C ILE A 205 -7.74 -25.68 3.54
N THR A 206 -7.52 -25.46 2.25
CA THR A 206 -7.01 -26.50 1.35
C THR A 206 -5.60 -26.16 0.89
N SER A 207 -4.76 -27.18 0.86
CA SER A 207 -3.45 -27.19 0.23
C SER A 207 -3.28 -28.48 -0.55
N VAL A 208 -2.33 -28.53 -1.48
CA VAL A 208 -2.07 -29.72 -2.28
C VAL A 208 -1.23 -30.71 -1.45
N GLN A 209 -1.70 -31.93 -1.31
CA GLN A 209 -1.05 -33.03 -0.59
C GLN A 209 -0.84 -34.23 -1.51
N ASP A 210 -1.90 -34.74 -2.11
CA ASP A 210 -1.86 -35.95 -2.96
C ASP A 210 -1.17 -35.69 -4.31
N GLU A 211 -1.38 -34.54 -4.90
CA GLU A 211 -0.84 -34.12 -6.21
C GLU A 211 0.42 -33.24 -6.09
N ALA A 212 1.15 -33.33 -4.99
CA ALA A 212 2.32 -32.45 -4.71
C ALA A 212 3.41 -32.55 -5.78
N GLN A 213 3.70 -33.73 -6.30
CA GLN A 213 4.70 -33.94 -7.37
C GLN A 213 4.28 -33.28 -8.68
N HIS A 214 2.98 -33.36 -9.01
CA HIS A 214 2.40 -32.71 -10.19
C HIS A 214 2.47 -31.19 -10.07
N LEU A 215 2.21 -30.63 -8.87
CA LEU A 215 2.37 -29.21 -8.59
C LEU A 215 3.84 -28.77 -8.77
N GLN A 216 4.80 -29.50 -8.20
CA GLN A 216 6.24 -29.19 -8.30
C GLN A 216 6.73 -29.16 -9.76
N SER A 217 6.23 -30.05 -10.61
CA SER A 217 6.60 -30.06 -12.03
C SER A 217 6.10 -28.84 -12.81
N HIS A 218 5.03 -28.17 -12.32
CA HIS A 218 4.44 -27.01 -12.97
C HIS A 218 4.90 -25.67 -12.38
N VAL A 219 5.45 -25.69 -11.15
CA VAL A 219 5.94 -24.50 -10.45
C VAL A 219 7.33 -24.79 -9.92
N PRO A 220 8.37 -24.72 -10.78
CA PRO A 220 9.73 -24.97 -10.38
C PRO A 220 10.18 -23.95 -9.32
N GLN A 221 10.93 -24.41 -8.32
CA GLN A 221 11.49 -23.57 -7.29
C GLN A 221 12.86 -23.04 -7.70
N PRO A 222 13.19 -21.76 -7.46
CA PRO A 222 14.48 -21.19 -7.76
C PRO A 222 15.56 -21.73 -6.81
N LYS A 223 16.81 -21.74 -7.28
CA LYS A 223 17.97 -21.89 -6.40
C LYS A 223 18.11 -20.63 -5.55
N LYS A 224 18.11 -20.79 -4.23
CA LYS A 224 18.37 -19.70 -3.29
C LYS A 224 19.88 -19.54 -3.08
N GLN A 225 20.35 -18.28 -3.11
CA GLN A 225 21.72 -17.94 -2.77
C GLN A 225 21.79 -16.65 -1.98
N TYR A 226 22.80 -16.54 -1.11
CA TYR A 226 23.14 -15.35 -0.36
C TYR A 226 24.36 -14.69 -0.99
N ASP A 227 24.17 -13.50 -1.56
CA ASP A 227 25.23 -12.67 -2.10
C ASP A 227 25.59 -11.61 -1.08
N LEU A 228 26.60 -11.90 -0.27
CA LEU A 228 27.01 -11.06 0.86
C LEU A 228 28.10 -10.08 0.44
N CYS A 229 27.97 -8.84 0.87
CA CYS A 229 28.97 -7.81 0.71
C CYS A 229 29.54 -7.37 2.07
N GLN A 230 30.74 -6.83 2.07
CA GLN A 230 31.37 -6.24 3.25
C GLN A 230 30.84 -4.82 3.48
N GLU A 231 31.03 -4.29 4.68
CA GLU A 231 30.80 -2.89 4.95
C GLU A 231 31.87 -2.02 4.29
N ARG A 232 31.55 -0.73 4.08
CA ARG A 232 32.58 0.25 3.71
C ARG A 232 33.67 0.30 4.79
N VAL A 233 34.91 0.34 4.36
CA VAL A 233 36.04 0.54 5.29
C VAL A 233 36.00 1.96 5.87
N GLN A 234 35.65 2.95 5.04
CA GLN A 234 35.53 4.36 5.43
C GLN A 234 34.33 4.98 4.73
N ASP A 235 33.64 5.88 5.42
CA ASP A 235 32.49 6.64 4.89
C ASP A 235 32.63 8.14 5.20
N PRO A 236 33.58 8.86 4.56
CA PRO A 236 33.80 10.28 4.86
C PRO A 236 32.61 11.15 4.47
N PHE A 237 31.80 10.76 3.49
CA PHE A 237 30.56 11.43 3.13
C PHE A 237 29.53 11.34 4.25
N GLY A 238 29.26 10.15 4.74
CA GLY A 238 28.33 9.92 5.86
C GLY A 238 28.79 10.60 7.15
N GLU A 239 30.10 10.56 7.45
CA GLU A 239 30.67 11.25 8.62
C GLU A 239 30.51 12.77 8.53
N GLN A 240 30.63 13.36 7.34
CA GLN A 240 30.38 14.78 7.14
C GLN A 240 28.91 15.14 7.39
N LEU A 241 27.97 14.33 6.91
CA LEU A 241 26.55 14.52 7.18
C LEU A 241 26.25 14.44 8.68
N LYS A 242 26.81 13.49 9.38
CA LYS A 242 26.63 13.34 10.84
C LYS A 242 27.16 14.56 11.61
N LYS A 243 28.31 15.12 11.20
CA LYS A 243 28.84 16.36 11.79
C LYS A 243 27.85 17.53 11.62
N MET A 244 27.26 17.68 10.46
CA MET A 244 26.25 18.72 10.21
C MET A 244 24.98 18.48 11.05
N MET A 245 24.54 17.25 11.19
CA MET A 245 23.41 16.91 12.08
C MET A 245 23.70 17.27 13.54
N VAL A 246 24.92 17.02 14.02
CA VAL A 246 25.36 17.43 15.37
C VAL A 246 25.26 18.95 15.53
N GLN A 247 25.73 19.74 14.54
CA GLN A 247 25.62 21.20 14.58
C GLN A 247 24.16 21.68 14.67
N ILE A 248 23.26 21.06 13.91
CA ILE A 248 21.84 21.38 13.95
C ILE A 248 21.23 21.02 15.31
N GLN A 249 21.58 19.87 15.89
CA GLN A 249 21.11 19.47 17.21
C GLN A 249 21.62 20.41 18.32
N GLN A 250 22.86 20.86 18.22
CA GLN A 250 23.43 21.86 19.14
C GLN A 250 22.68 23.20 19.04
N TYR A 251 22.39 23.66 17.82
CA TYR A 251 21.61 24.88 17.60
C TYR A 251 20.19 24.79 18.20
N MET A 252 19.59 23.59 18.24
CA MET A 252 18.27 23.39 18.84
C MET A 252 18.27 23.60 20.37
N GLU A 253 19.40 23.40 21.05
CA GLU A 253 19.56 23.56 22.51
C GLU A 253 18.55 22.74 23.33
N LYS A 254 18.20 21.53 22.84
CA LYS A 254 17.25 20.64 23.51
C LYS A 254 17.97 19.45 24.14
N PRO A 255 17.65 19.09 25.40
CA PRO A 255 18.18 17.88 26.03
C PRO A 255 17.51 16.62 25.47
N GLY A 256 18.22 15.48 25.54
CA GLY A 256 17.65 14.18 25.23
C GLY A 256 17.44 13.88 23.75
N LEU A 257 18.12 14.59 22.85
CA LEU A 257 18.07 14.30 21.43
C LEU A 257 18.76 12.97 21.11
N PRO A 258 18.25 12.20 20.13
CA PRO A 258 18.85 10.94 19.72
C PRO A 258 20.16 11.17 18.94
N TRP A 259 21.07 10.20 19.04
CA TRP A 259 22.39 10.23 18.37
C TRP A 259 22.59 9.08 17.38
N ASP A 260 21.61 8.22 17.22
CA ASP A 260 21.62 7.06 16.33
C ASP A 260 21.31 7.42 14.88
N PHE A 261 22.09 8.38 14.33
CA PHE A 261 21.95 8.91 12.97
C PHE A 261 21.98 7.82 11.89
N GLY A 262 21.18 7.98 10.86
CA GLY A 262 21.09 7.04 9.75
C GLY A 262 20.26 5.79 10.06
N THR A 263 19.39 5.85 11.07
CA THR A 263 18.53 4.73 11.46
C THR A 263 17.04 5.07 11.41
N GLN A 264 16.19 4.04 11.33
CA GLN A 264 14.74 4.22 11.45
C GLN A 264 14.32 4.66 12.86
N ILE A 265 15.07 4.26 13.89
CA ILE A 265 14.81 4.66 15.27
C ILE A 265 15.01 6.17 15.40
N TYR A 266 16.09 6.69 14.84
CA TYR A 266 16.32 8.14 14.79
C TYR A 266 15.17 8.86 14.09
N GLU A 267 14.75 8.38 12.91
CA GLU A 267 13.64 8.95 12.17
C GLU A 267 12.35 9.02 12.99
N GLN A 268 11.99 7.90 13.66
CA GLN A 268 10.78 7.84 14.48
C GLN A 268 10.80 8.88 15.61
N ARG A 269 11.94 9.00 16.31
CA ARG A 269 12.12 9.97 17.40
C ARG A 269 12.05 11.42 16.92
N ILE A 270 12.67 11.71 15.78
CA ILE A 270 12.65 13.07 15.20
C ILE A 270 11.26 13.41 14.64
N VAL A 271 10.54 12.46 14.03
CA VAL A 271 9.14 12.67 13.62
C VAL A 271 8.24 12.96 14.81
N GLU A 272 8.45 12.27 15.94
CA GLU A 272 7.69 12.55 17.16
C GLU A 272 8.04 13.93 17.74
N LEU A 273 9.33 14.29 17.71
CA LEU A 273 9.77 15.63 18.12
C LEU A 273 9.17 16.73 17.24
N GLU A 274 9.16 16.55 15.92
CA GLU A 274 8.54 17.46 14.96
C GLU A 274 7.04 17.66 15.28
N LYS A 275 6.35 16.56 15.55
CA LYS A 275 4.92 16.56 15.89
C LYS A 275 4.67 17.36 17.19
N ARG A 276 5.39 17.04 18.27
CA ARG A 276 5.28 17.74 19.55
C ARG A 276 5.63 19.23 19.43
N ALA A 277 6.67 19.55 18.67
CA ALA A 277 7.06 20.95 18.44
C ALA A 277 5.96 21.73 17.70
N ALA A 278 5.26 21.11 16.76
CA ALA A 278 4.12 21.71 16.07
C ALA A 278 2.95 21.95 17.06
N GLU A 279 2.62 20.96 17.88
CA GLU A 279 1.55 21.05 18.89
C GLU A 279 1.84 22.14 19.95
N MET A 280 3.12 22.33 20.29
CA MET A 280 3.58 23.37 21.23
C MET A 280 3.92 24.71 20.57
N PHE A 281 3.68 24.86 19.29
CA PHE A 281 4.02 26.05 18.48
C PHE A 281 5.50 26.45 18.55
N CYS A 282 6.38 25.49 18.72
CA CYS A 282 7.83 25.71 18.72
C CYS A 282 8.41 25.59 17.30
N ARG A 283 8.37 26.70 16.54
CA ARG A 283 8.82 26.73 15.15
C ARG A 283 10.30 26.32 14.99
N LYS A 284 11.21 26.84 15.81
CA LYS A 284 12.64 26.50 15.77
C LYS A 284 12.86 24.99 15.79
N THR A 285 12.30 24.31 16.79
CA THR A 285 12.44 22.86 16.93
C THR A 285 11.82 22.09 15.76
N ARG A 286 10.65 22.54 15.30
CA ARG A 286 9.94 21.87 14.19
C ARG A 286 10.71 21.93 12.89
N VAL A 287 11.23 23.11 12.53
CA VAL A 287 12.00 23.32 11.30
C VAL A 287 13.32 22.56 11.34
N CYS A 288 14.04 22.63 12.47
CA CYS A 288 15.27 21.82 12.64
C CYS A 288 14.99 20.33 12.53
N ALA A 289 13.92 19.83 13.13
CA ALA A 289 13.53 18.42 13.03
C ALA A 289 13.25 18.01 11.58
N LEU A 290 12.57 18.85 10.81
CA LEU A 290 12.34 18.63 9.38
C LEU A 290 13.64 18.47 8.59
N HIS A 291 14.61 19.35 8.81
CA HIS A 291 15.92 19.28 8.14
C HIS A 291 16.72 18.05 8.60
N LEU A 292 16.73 17.74 9.90
CA LEU A 292 17.38 16.54 10.44
C LEU A 292 16.82 15.25 9.81
N ARG A 293 15.52 15.19 9.55
CA ARG A 293 14.92 14.08 8.81
C ARG A 293 15.52 13.95 7.40
N LYS A 294 15.75 15.07 6.70
CA LYS A 294 16.34 15.04 5.36
C LYS A 294 17.79 14.57 5.37
N TYR A 295 18.57 14.98 6.37
CA TYR A 295 19.91 14.43 6.56
C TYR A 295 19.88 12.93 6.88
N ASN A 296 18.94 12.49 7.72
CA ASN A 296 18.76 11.07 8.00
C ASN A 296 18.36 10.27 6.77
N ASP A 297 17.45 10.79 5.94
CA ASP A 297 17.09 10.22 4.63
C ASP A 297 18.35 10.09 3.75
N ALA A 298 19.18 11.12 3.68
CA ALA A 298 20.44 11.09 2.92
C ALA A 298 21.42 10.04 3.44
N LEU A 299 21.55 9.87 4.76
CA LEU A 299 22.36 8.80 5.34
C LEU A 299 21.82 7.40 4.98
N LEU A 300 20.52 7.20 5.02
CA LEU A 300 19.89 5.94 4.61
C LEU A 300 20.12 5.65 3.12
N ILE A 301 20.03 6.68 2.26
CA ILE A 301 20.32 6.57 0.83
C ILE A 301 21.79 6.23 0.61
N ASN A 302 22.70 6.88 1.30
CA ASN A 302 24.15 6.61 1.24
C ASN A 302 24.46 5.16 1.63
N ASP A 303 23.78 4.60 2.62
CA ASP A 303 23.93 3.20 3.04
C ASP A 303 23.34 2.20 2.04
N THR A 304 22.37 2.62 1.25
CA THR A 304 21.58 1.74 0.36
C THR A 304 22.08 1.77 -1.08
N VAL A 305 22.33 2.96 -1.64
CA VAL A 305 22.69 3.17 -3.04
C VAL A 305 23.93 4.07 -3.15
N ARG A 306 24.02 4.99 -4.13
CA ARG A 306 25.24 5.80 -4.35
C ARG A 306 25.30 7.01 -3.40
N MET A 307 26.52 7.44 -3.09
CA MET A 307 26.76 8.70 -2.37
C MET A 307 26.19 9.91 -3.13
N ILE A 308 26.29 9.93 -4.47
CA ILE A 308 25.75 11.01 -5.29
C ILE A 308 24.22 11.11 -5.18
N ASP A 309 23.52 9.99 -5.03
CA ASP A 309 22.06 9.98 -4.84
C ASP A 309 21.67 10.63 -3.51
N ALA A 310 22.46 10.38 -2.46
CA ALA A 310 22.26 11.00 -1.15
C ALA A 310 22.52 12.52 -1.21
N PHE A 311 23.56 12.95 -1.89
CA PHE A 311 23.87 14.36 -2.11
C PHE A 311 22.75 15.06 -2.91
N GLN A 312 22.28 14.47 -4.01
CA GLN A 312 21.19 15.01 -4.81
C GLN A 312 19.89 15.15 -4.03
N CYS A 313 19.58 14.21 -3.12
CA CYS A 313 18.42 14.31 -2.23
C CYS A 313 18.46 15.60 -1.37
N LEU A 314 19.61 15.91 -0.77
CA LEU A 314 19.81 17.14 0.00
C LEU A 314 19.80 18.37 -0.91
N GLN A 315 20.48 18.33 -2.05
CA GLN A 315 20.52 19.44 -2.99
C GLN A 315 19.12 19.83 -3.47
N GLN A 316 18.29 18.87 -3.83
CA GLN A 316 16.90 19.12 -4.23
C GLN A 316 16.09 19.73 -3.07
N PHE A 317 16.28 19.24 -1.85
CA PHE A 317 15.62 19.78 -0.68
C PHE A 317 15.98 21.25 -0.44
N TYR A 318 17.26 21.60 -0.53
CA TYR A 318 17.73 22.98 -0.32
C TYR A 318 17.52 23.90 -1.52
N SER A 319 17.27 23.39 -2.72
CA SER A 319 16.90 24.17 -3.90
C SER A 319 15.43 24.58 -3.93
N ALA A 320 14.58 24.00 -3.08
CA ALA A 320 13.18 24.41 -2.97
C ALA A 320 13.05 25.77 -2.31
N GLU A 321 12.00 26.54 -2.65
CA GLU A 321 11.73 27.83 -2.01
C GLU A 321 11.61 27.69 -0.49
N ARG A 322 12.34 28.57 0.22
CA ARG A 322 12.42 28.65 1.69
C ARG A 322 12.07 30.04 2.16
N ASP A 323 11.63 30.18 3.41
CA ASP A 323 11.48 31.47 4.05
C ASP A 323 12.85 31.98 4.55
N GLU A 324 13.56 32.66 3.68
CA GLU A 324 14.89 33.21 3.96
C GLU A 324 14.90 34.29 5.05
N LYS A 325 13.74 34.76 5.50
CA LYS A 325 13.62 35.77 6.57
C LYS A 325 13.64 35.14 7.96
N ASP A 326 13.38 33.84 8.06
CA ASP A 326 13.42 33.12 9.34
C ASP A 326 14.86 32.84 9.77
N PRO A 327 15.32 33.29 10.96
CA PRO A 327 16.69 33.04 11.43
C PRO A 327 17.06 31.56 11.51
N THR A 328 16.11 30.68 11.80
CA THR A 328 16.33 29.23 11.85
C THR A 328 16.56 28.68 10.45
N GLU A 329 15.74 29.07 9.48
CA GLU A 329 15.93 28.67 8.07
C GLU A 329 17.27 29.21 7.53
N GLN A 330 17.64 30.46 7.84
CA GLN A 330 18.94 31.04 7.43
C GLN A 330 20.11 30.21 7.97
N PHE A 331 20.09 29.83 9.24
CA PHE A 331 21.12 28.98 9.85
C PHE A 331 21.23 27.63 9.16
N LEU A 332 20.10 26.97 8.90
CA LEU A 332 20.05 25.64 8.28
C LEU A 332 20.52 25.66 6.81
N ILE A 333 20.12 26.69 6.05
CA ILE A 333 20.57 26.89 4.66
C ILE A 333 22.07 27.17 4.64
N ALA A 334 22.57 28.06 5.51
CA ALA A 334 23.97 28.36 5.61
C ALA A 334 24.81 27.12 5.95
N THR A 335 24.36 26.31 6.89
CA THR A 335 25.03 25.06 7.27
C THR A 335 25.18 24.12 6.07
N PHE A 336 24.17 24.02 5.20
CA PHE A 336 24.27 23.21 3.99
C PHE A 336 25.20 23.84 2.94
N GLU A 337 25.03 25.12 2.62
CA GLU A 337 25.78 25.81 1.57
C GLU A 337 27.30 25.88 1.88
N GLU A 338 27.69 26.08 3.12
CA GLU A 338 29.09 26.03 3.56
C GLU A 338 29.75 24.67 3.34
N ASN A 339 28.97 23.59 3.41
CA ASN A 339 29.47 22.22 3.26
C ASN A 339 29.21 21.63 1.87
N ARG A 340 28.43 22.28 1.03
CA ARG A 340 27.98 21.77 -0.27
C ARG A 340 29.09 21.31 -1.20
N ALA A 341 30.08 22.12 -1.40
CA ALA A 341 31.21 21.79 -2.29
C ALA A 341 31.98 20.56 -1.78
N ARG A 342 32.22 20.49 -0.48
CA ARG A 342 32.85 19.32 0.17
C ARG A 342 32.04 18.05 0.03
N LEU A 343 30.74 18.12 0.28
CA LEU A 343 29.85 16.99 0.10
C LEU A 343 29.80 16.49 -1.34
N GLN A 344 29.77 17.42 -2.30
CA GLN A 344 29.78 17.08 -3.72
C GLN A 344 31.10 16.39 -4.14
N ALA A 345 32.21 16.85 -3.65
CA ALA A 345 33.53 16.24 -3.92
C ALA A 345 33.60 14.82 -3.32
N LEU A 346 33.13 14.63 -2.07
CA LEU A 346 33.09 13.33 -1.42
C LEU A 346 32.13 12.37 -2.14
N ALA A 347 30.98 12.84 -2.58
CA ALA A 347 29.98 12.04 -3.30
C ALA A 347 30.48 11.54 -4.67
N GLY A 348 31.46 12.22 -5.26
CA GLY A 348 32.09 11.81 -6.52
C GLY A 348 33.31 10.86 -6.35
N ASP A 349 33.73 10.58 -5.13
CA ASP A 349 34.89 9.76 -4.85
C ASP A 349 34.59 8.26 -4.82
N GLN A 350 34.86 7.60 -5.94
CA GLN A 350 34.55 6.15 -6.13
C GLN A 350 35.25 5.21 -5.12
N ARG A 351 36.31 5.67 -4.46
CA ARG A 351 37.03 4.85 -3.44
C ARG A 351 36.17 4.51 -2.26
N TYR A 352 35.18 5.32 -1.96
CA TYR A 352 34.27 5.17 -0.81
C TYR A 352 32.85 4.76 -1.22
N GLU A 353 32.66 4.32 -2.46
CA GLU A 353 31.31 3.95 -2.95
C GLU A 353 30.79 2.68 -2.25
N ASN A 354 29.47 2.52 -2.29
CA ASN A 354 28.76 1.43 -1.61
C ASN A 354 29.14 0.06 -2.19
N PRO A 355 29.70 -0.87 -1.39
CA PRO A 355 30.10 -2.20 -1.86
C PRO A 355 28.95 -3.06 -2.41
N ARG A 356 27.71 -2.78 -2.01
CA ARG A 356 26.53 -3.49 -2.55
C ARG A 356 26.41 -3.32 -4.06
N LEU A 357 26.75 -2.16 -4.60
CA LEU A 357 26.66 -1.89 -6.04
C LEU A 357 27.63 -2.77 -6.83
N GLY A 358 28.86 -2.94 -6.35
CA GLY A 358 29.83 -3.85 -6.96
C GLY A 358 29.38 -5.32 -6.91
N LYS A 359 28.74 -5.74 -5.82
CA LYS A 359 28.17 -7.08 -5.71
C LYS A 359 26.99 -7.27 -6.68
N LEU A 360 26.09 -6.28 -6.79
CA LEU A 360 25.00 -6.29 -7.75
C LEU A 360 25.50 -6.33 -9.20
N GLU A 361 26.55 -5.57 -9.51
CA GLU A 361 27.18 -5.61 -10.83
C GLU A 361 27.65 -7.03 -11.17
N GLY A 362 28.30 -7.73 -10.25
CA GLY A 362 28.74 -9.11 -10.41
C GLY A 362 27.57 -10.06 -10.72
N ILE A 363 26.48 -9.97 -9.95
CA ILE A 363 25.28 -10.77 -10.16
C ILE A 363 24.67 -10.52 -11.54
N LEU A 364 24.51 -9.23 -11.90
CA LEU A 364 23.90 -8.88 -13.19
C LEU A 364 24.79 -9.32 -14.39
N ARG A 365 26.11 -9.22 -14.27
CA ARG A 365 27.04 -9.70 -15.31
C ARG A 365 26.96 -11.21 -15.48
N GLU A 366 26.79 -11.97 -14.39
CA GLU A 366 26.68 -13.43 -14.43
C GLU A 366 25.41 -13.89 -15.15
N HIS A 367 24.29 -13.19 -14.95
CA HIS A 367 22.97 -13.62 -15.41
C HIS A 367 22.51 -12.98 -16.73
N PHE A 368 23.11 -11.86 -17.14
CA PHE A 368 22.74 -11.13 -18.35
C PHE A 368 23.89 -11.10 -19.36
N GLU A 369 23.91 -12.05 -20.27
CA GLU A 369 24.81 -12.00 -21.42
C GLU A 369 24.26 -11.06 -22.51
N PRO A 370 25.11 -10.43 -23.33
CA PRO A 370 24.69 -9.47 -24.36
C PRO A 370 23.62 -9.97 -25.34
N LEU A 371 23.63 -11.23 -25.65
CA LEU A 371 22.67 -11.89 -26.57
C LEU A 371 21.72 -12.85 -25.86
N GLY A 372 21.75 -12.89 -24.51
CA GLY A 372 20.91 -13.78 -23.71
C GLY A 372 19.46 -13.32 -23.63
N ALA A 373 18.55 -14.26 -23.42
CA ALA A 373 17.12 -14.04 -23.24
C ALA A 373 16.71 -13.92 -21.76
N SER A 374 17.67 -13.72 -20.85
CA SER A 374 17.41 -13.65 -19.41
C SER A 374 16.53 -12.46 -19.04
N ARG A 375 15.62 -12.68 -18.08
CA ARG A 375 14.80 -11.66 -17.45
C ARG A 375 15.05 -11.63 -15.96
N GLY A 376 15.02 -10.44 -15.36
CA GLY A 376 15.22 -10.30 -13.93
C GLY A 376 14.45 -9.16 -13.29
N ILE A 377 14.33 -9.27 -11.96
CA ILE A 377 13.78 -8.21 -11.11
C ILE A 377 14.72 -8.00 -9.94
N VAL A 378 15.05 -6.74 -9.68
CA VAL A 378 15.74 -6.31 -8.46
C VAL A 378 14.73 -5.59 -7.59
N PHE A 379 14.39 -6.19 -6.46
CA PHE A 379 13.49 -5.61 -5.47
C PHE A 379 14.26 -4.71 -4.51
N THR A 380 13.76 -3.50 -4.32
CA THR A 380 14.30 -2.52 -3.38
C THR A 380 13.19 -1.90 -2.53
N LYS A 381 13.57 -1.24 -1.42
CA LYS A 381 12.62 -0.75 -0.43
C LYS A 381 11.82 0.47 -0.90
N THR A 382 12.45 1.40 -1.61
CA THR A 382 11.86 2.70 -1.95
C THR A 382 11.88 2.97 -3.45
N ARG A 383 10.96 3.81 -3.92
CA ARG A 383 10.95 4.31 -5.30
C ARG A 383 12.25 5.01 -5.66
N GLN A 384 12.77 5.82 -4.74
CA GLN A 384 14.02 6.53 -4.94
C GLN A 384 15.18 5.56 -5.14
N SER A 385 15.29 4.50 -4.33
CA SER A 385 16.31 3.47 -4.53
C SER A 385 16.18 2.79 -5.88
N ALA A 386 14.97 2.52 -6.36
CA ALA A 386 14.75 1.94 -7.68
C ALA A 386 15.23 2.85 -8.81
N HIS A 387 14.94 4.15 -8.75
CA HIS A 387 15.44 5.13 -9.72
C HIS A 387 16.95 5.33 -9.63
N SER A 388 17.51 5.34 -8.43
CA SER A 388 18.95 5.43 -8.22
C SER A 388 19.70 4.24 -8.79
N LEU A 389 19.17 3.02 -8.63
CA LEU A 389 19.75 1.81 -9.21
C LEU A 389 19.66 1.81 -10.73
N LEU A 390 18.56 2.31 -11.32
CA LEU A 390 18.46 2.48 -12.77
C LEU A 390 19.51 3.45 -13.28
N SER A 391 19.68 4.61 -12.64
CA SER A 391 20.70 5.61 -13.01
C SER A 391 22.13 5.06 -12.87
N TRP A 392 22.37 4.28 -11.82
CA TRP A 392 23.64 3.59 -11.61
C TRP A 392 23.93 2.59 -12.76
N LEU A 393 22.96 1.76 -13.12
CA LEU A 393 23.10 0.78 -14.21
C LEU A 393 23.42 1.49 -15.53
N GLN A 394 22.71 2.58 -15.85
CA GLN A 394 22.92 3.35 -17.06
C GLN A 394 24.32 3.99 -17.15
N THR A 395 24.97 4.26 -16.03
CA THR A 395 26.33 4.82 -15.96
C THR A 395 27.41 3.76 -15.82
N THR A 396 27.05 2.48 -15.65
CA THR A 396 27.99 1.37 -15.47
C THR A 396 28.31 0.74 -16.82
N ALA A 397 29.54 0.93 -17.30
CA ALA A 397 29.98 0.53 -18.66
C ALA A 397 29.75 -0.96 -18.96
N THR A 398 29.95 -1.84 -17.97
CA THR A 398 29.80 -3.29 -18.11
C THR A 398 28.37 -3.77 -18.25
N LEU A 399 27.38 -2.92 -17.94
CA LEU A 399 25.95 -3.26 -17.90
C LEU A 399 25.11 -2.57 -18.98
N GLN A 400 25.75 -1.92 -19.93
CA GLN A 400 25.08 -1.13 -20.99
C GLN A 400 24.16 -1.96 -21.91
N HIS A 401 24.38 -3.26 -22.01
CA HIS A 401 23.54 -4.18 -22.81
C HIS A 401 22.23 -4.55 -22.12
N ILE A 402 22.07 -4.23 -20.83
CA ILE A 402 20.85 -4.53 -20.07
C ILE A 402 19.81 -3.43 -20.31
N ARG A 403 18.65 -3.84 -20.79
CA ARG A 403 17.51 -2.95 -21.05
C ARG A 403 16.62 -2.91 -19.81
N ALA A 404 16.89 -1.97 -18.92
CA ALA A 404 16.23 -1.85 -17.62
C ALA A 404 15.29 -0.65 -17.53
N THR A 405 14.30 -0.78 -16.69
CA THR A 405 13.45 0.33 -16.25
C THR A 405 12.99 0.14 -14.81
N VAL A 406 12.28 1.14 -14.28
CA VAL A 406 11.70 1.12 -12.94
C VAL A 406 10.24 0.68 -13.01
N LEU A 407 9.78 -0.14 -12.07
CA LEU A 407 8.38 -0.49 -11.86
C LEU A 407 8.00 -0.18 -10.42
N THR A 408 7.22 0.88 -10.21
CA THR A 408 6.80 1.36 -8.88
C THR A 408 5.30 1.55 -8.77
N GLY A 409 4.80 1.66 -7.53
CA GLY A 409 3.38 1.82 -7.26
C GLY A 409 2.83 3.18 -7.70
N ALA A 410 1.54 3.20 -8.05
CA ALA A 410 0.80 4.39 -8.49
C ALA A 410 0.42 5.37 -7.36
N GLY A 411 0.69 5.05 -6.09
CA GLY A 411 0.36 5.93 -4.96
C GLY A 411 1.10 7.26 -5.02
N TYR A 412 0.38 8.36 -4.74
CA TYR A 412 0.96 9.71 -4.73
C TYR A 412 2.03 9.86 -3.64
N SER A 413 3.15 10.48 -4.00
CA SER A 413 4.21 10.91 -3.08
C SER A 413 4.69 12.30 -3.49
N ASN A 414 4.82 13.20 -2.53
CA ASN A 414 5.34 14.56 -2.78
C ASN A 414 6.83 14.57 -3.18
N GLN A 415 7.54 13.47 -3.03
CA GLN A 415 9.00 13.42 -3.16
C GLN A 415 9.51 12.75 -4.44
N THR A 416 8.67 11.95 -5.10
CA THR A 416 9.07 11.23 -6.32
C THR A 416 7.93 11.17 -7.32
N ARG A 417 8.25 11.25 -8.63
CA ARG A 417 7.29 11.01 -9.69
C ARG A 417 6.65 9.64 -9.49
N HIS A 418 5.33 9.60 -9.40
CA HIS A 418 4.58 8.35 -9.32
C HIS A 418 4.34 7.82 -10.74
N MET A 419 4.39 6.50 -10.88
CA MET A 419 4.05 5.83 -12.11
C MET A 419 2.55 5.63 -12.18
N THR A 420 1.94 5.97 -13.31
CA THR A 420 0.51 5.72 -13.53
C THR A 420 0.24 4.25 -13.79
N GLN A 421 -1.01 3.82 -13.69
CA GLN A 421 -1.38 2.43 -14.00
C GLN A 421 -1.10 2.06 -15.46
N ASN A 422 -1.37 3.00 -16.38
CA ASN A 422 -1.07 2.79 -17.80
C ASN A 422 0.44 2.63 -18.04
N GLU A 423 1.26 3.47 -17.42
CA GLU A 423 2.72 3.33 -17.48
C GLU A 423 3.20 1.98 -16.90
N GLN A 424 2.58 1.48 -15.83
CA GLN A 424 2.89 0.15 -15.28
C GLN A 424 2.57 -0.96 -16.30
N GLN A 425 1.40 -0.90 -16.95
CA GLN A 425 0.99 -1.88 -17.96
C GLN A 425 1.91 -1.84 -19.18
N ASP A 426 2.30 -0.65 -19.63
CA ASP A 426 3.24 -0.49 -20.74
C ASP A 426 4.61 -1.10 -20.41
N VAL A 427 5.12 -0.89 -19.21
CA VAL A 427 6.37 -1.49 -18.74
C VAL A 427 6.27 -3.02 -18.72
N ILE A 428 5.19 -3.56 -18.18
CA ILE A 428 4.97 -5.02 -18.12
C ILE A 428 4.87 -5.61 -19.53
N LYS A 429 4.20 -4.93 -20.45
CA LYS A 429 4.10 -5.33 -21.85
C LYS A 429 5.48 -5.37 -22.50
N GLN A 430 6.27 -4.31 -22.40
CA GLN A 430 7.63 -4.25 -22.93
C GLN A 430 8.54 -5.32 -22.32
N PHE A 431 8.38 -5.60 -21.03
CA PHE A 431 9.11 -6.66 -20.34
C PHE A 431 8.71 -8.06 -20.83
N ARG A 432 7.41 -8.26 -21.13
CA ARG A 432 6.90 -9.51 -21.71
C ARG A 432 7.40 -9.73 -23.14
N GLU A 433 7.43 -8.68 -23.95
CA GLU A 433 7.88 -8.70 -25.34
C GLU A 433 9.41 -8.76 -25.48
N GLY A 434 10.15 -8.61 -24.40
CA GLY A 434 11.61 -8.64 -24.37
C GLY A 434 12.28 -7.32 -24.79
N ALA A 435 11.53 -6.24 -25.00
CA ALA A 435 12.08 -4.90 -25.17
C ALA A 435 12.82 -4.43 -23.91
N LEU A 436 12.33 -4.84 -22.75
CA LEU A 436 12.99 -4.72 -21.45
C LEU A 436 13.32 -6.11 -20.91
N ASN A 437 14.44 -6.24 -20.20
CA ASN A 437 14.86 -7.52 -19.61
C ASN A 437 15.20 -7.42 -18.12
N LEU A 438 15.25 -6.23 -17.54
CA LEU A 438 15.45 -6.02 -16.10
C LEU A 438 14.49 -4.97 -15.57
N LEU A 439 13.88 -5.24 -14.40
CA LEU A 439 13.07 -4.29 -13.67
C LEU A 439 13.70 -3.99 -12.31
N PHE A 440 13.83 -2.70 -11.97
CA PHE A 440 14.05 -2.26 -10.61
C PHE A 440 12.69 -1.93 -9.99
N SER A 441 12.29 -2.66 -8.96
CA SER A 441 10.93 -2.57 -8.44
C SER A 441 10.87 -2.45 -6.93
N THR A 442 9.82 -1.83 -6.47
CA THR A 442 9.37 -1.92 -5.07
C THR A 442 8.43 -3.11 -4.89
N SER A 443 7.79 -3.23 -3.74
CA SER A 443 6.83 -4.31 -3.44
C SER A 443 5.65 -4.42 -4.42
N VAL A 444 5.46 -3.47 -5.33
CA VAL A 444 4.39 -3.53 -6.35
C VAL A 444 4.50 -4.75 -7.26
N ALA A 445 5.73 -5.19 -7.56
CA ALA A 445 5.96 -6.36 -8.39
C ALA A 445 5.91 -7.69 -7.61
N GLU A 446 5.82 -7.66 -6.28
CA GLU A 446 5.70 -8.88 -5.46
C GLU A 446 4.34 -9.54 -5.66
N GLU A 447 3.27 -8.76 -5.64
CA GLU A 447 1.90 -9.26 -5.62
C GLU A 447 1.03 -8.64 -6.71
N GLY A 448 0.26 -9.45 -7.39
CA GLY A 448 -0.88 -9.08 -8.20
C GLY A 448 -0.59 -8.76 -9.66
N LEU A 449 0.58 -8.25 -10.03
CA LEU A 449 0.92 -7.96 -11.42
C LEU A 449 1.26 -9.25 -12.19
N ASP A 450 0.73 -9.37 -13.42
CA ASP A 450 1.03 -10.49 -14.33
C ASP A 450 2.39 -10.27 -15.01
N ILE A 451 3.45 -10.48 -14.24
CA ILE A 451 4.83 -10.36 -14.70
C ILE A 451 5.30 -11.70 -15.23
N PRO A 452 5.96 -11.75 -16.42
CA PRO A 452 6.54 -12.97 -16.97
C PRO A 452 7.54 -13.63 -16.02
N GLU A 453 7.81 -14.90 -16.27
CA GLU A 453 8.81 -15.67 -15.53
C GLU A 453 10.19 -15.05 -15.62
N CYS A 454 10.89 -14.98 -14.47
CA CYS A 454 12.23 -14.42 -14.36
C CYS A 454 13.27 -15.51 -14.11
N ASN A 455 14.46 -15.32 -14.67
CA ASN A 455 15.64 -16.17 -14.45
C ASN A 455 16.39 -15.77 -13.17
N ILE A 456 16.32 -14.50 -12.80
CA ILE A 456 16.97 -13.96 -11.61
C ILE A 456 16.04 -13.00 -10.87
N VAL A 457 15.92 -13.18 -9.59
CA VAL A 457 15.28 -12.24 -8.64
C VAL A 457 16.29 -11.88 -7.59
N VAL A 458 16.56 -10.59 -7.42
CA VAL A 458 17.47 -10.07 -6.40
C VAL A 458 16.69 -9.30 -5.35
N ARG A 459 16.88 -9.65 -4.09
CA ARG A 459 16.39 -8.92 -2.92
C ARG A 459 17.50 -7.99 -2.44
N TYR A 460 17.41 -6.72 -2.81
CA TYR A 460 18.45 -5.73 -2.57
C TYR A 460 18.29 -5.08 -1.20
N GLY A 461 18.97 -5.58 -0.20
CA GLY A 461 19.01 -5.00 1.14
C GLY A 461 17.64 -4.90 1.83
N LEU A 462 16.79 -5.91 1.68
CA LEU A 462 15.42 -5.86 2.17
C LEU A 462 15.22 -6.57 3.50
N MET A 463 14.39 -5.98 4.34
CA MET A 463 13.85 -6.56 5.56
C MET A 463 12.32 -6.60 5.45
N THR A 464 11.78 -7.70 4.98
CA THR A 464 10.34 -7.92 4.80
C THR A 464 9.84 -9.10 5.63
N ASN A 465 8.54 -9.39 5.54
CA ASN A 465 7.96 -10.57 6.16
C ASN A 465 8.05 -11.79 5.23
N GLU A 466 7.66 -12.95 5.73
CA GLU A 466 7.67 -14.22 4.99
C GLU A 466 6.74 -14.21 3.77
N ILE A 467 5.62 -13.48 3.81
CA ILE A 467 4.68 -13.37 2.68
C ILE A 467 5.36 -12.65 1.50
N ALA A 468 5.95 -11.48 1.76
CA ALA A 468 6.66 -10.71 0.73
C ALA A 468 7.85 -11.49 0.16
N MET A 469 8.58 -12.23 1.00
CA MET A 469 9.65 -13.14 0.56
C MET A 469 9.12 -14.21 -0.39
N MET A 470 8.04 -14.89 -0.05
CA MET A 470 7.44 -15.94 -0.89
C MET A 470 6.90 -15.38 -2.20
N GLN A 471 6.29 -14.23 -2.18
CA GLN A 471 5.77 -13.55 -3.38
C GLN A 471 6.89 -13.14 -4.33
N ALA A 472 7.96 -12.55 -3.82
CA ALA A 472 9.14 -12.21 -4.62
C ALA A 472 9.82 -13.45 -5.19
N ARG A 473 10.02 -14.50 -4.38
CA ARG A 473 10.56 -15.77 -4.82
C ARG A 473 9.71 -16.41 -5.91
N GLY A 474 8.40 -16.28 -5.83
CA GLY A 474 7.45 -16.76 -6.84
C GLY A 474 7.57 -16.07 -8.21
N ARG A 475 8.37 -15.02 -8.36
CA ARG A 475 8.70 -14.41 -9.66
C ARG A 475 9.82 -15.14 -10.38
N ALA A 476 10.70 -15.81 -9.65
CA ALA A 476 11.77 -16.65 -10.19
C ALA A 476 11.23 -18.06 -10.55
N ARG A 477 10.52 -18.16 -11.67
CA ARG A 477 9.82 -19.38 -12.11
C ARG A 477 10.40 -20.00 -13.39
N ALA A 478 11.34 -19.33 -14.04
CA ALA A 478 12.03 -19.89 -15.19
C ALA A 478 12.84 -21.12 -14.77
N GLU A 479 13.12 -21.99 -15.74
CA GLU A 479 13.99 -23.15 -15.51
C GLU A 479 15.38 -22.66 -15.06
N ASN A 480 15.96 -23.33 -14.05
CA ASN A 480 17.24 -22.97 -13.45
C ASN A 480 17.32 -21.53 -12.93
N SER A 481 16.20 -20.97 -12.49
CA SER A 481 16.14 -19.62 -11.94
C SER A 481 16.86 -19.50 -10.59
N VAL A 482 17.28 -18.27 -10.26
CA VAL A 482 18.00 -17.94 -9.05
C VAL A 482 17.22 -16.88 -8.27
N TYR A 483 17.13 -17.09 -6.96
CA TYR A 483 16.65 -16.12 -5.99
C TYR A 483 17.83 -15.71 -5.11
N SER A 484 18.31 -14.49 -5.31
CA SER A 484 19.48 -13.92 -4.63
C SER A 484 19.09 -12.97 -3.52
N VAL A 485 19.66 -13.16 -2.34
CA VAL A 485 19.57 -12.23 -1.23
C VAL A 485 20.88 -11.43 -1.17
N LEU A 486 20.81 -10.18 -1.63
CA LEU A 486 21.96 -9.26 -1.61
C LEU A 486 21.91 -8.42 -0.35
N ALA A 487 22.83 -8.64 0.56
CA ALA A 487 22.86 -8.00 1.87
C ALA A 487 24.28 -7.86 2.38
N LYS A 488 24.48 -7.05 3.43
CA LYS A 488 25.74 -7.00 4.18
C LYS A 488 25.88 -8.28 4.99
N ALA A 489 27.14 -8.79 5.08
CA ALA A 489 27.45 -9.92 5.94
C ALA A 489 27.08 -9.62 7.39
N ASN A 490 26.54 -10.62 8.11
CA ASN A 490 26.10 -10.52 9.50
C ASN A 490 25.09 -9.40 9.79
N SER A 491 24.33 -8.99 8.78
CA SER A 491 23.35 -7.90 8.89
C SER A 491 21.99 -8.40 9.41
N ARG A 492 21.18 -7.44 9.86
CA ARG A 492 19.76 -7.69 10.19
C ARG A 492 18.95 -8.18 9.00
N GLU A 493 19.36 -7.84 7.79
CA GLU A 493 18.73 -8.28 6.54
C GLU A 493 18.85 -9.78 6.35
N VAL A 494 20.06 -10.33 6.57
CA VAL A 494 20.32 -11.78 6.54
C VAL A 494 19.55 -12.50 7.64
N ALA A 495 19.63 -11.99 8.87
CA ALA A 495 18.90 -12.57 10.00
C ALA A 495 17.38 -12.58 9.76
N ARG A 496 16.84 -11.52 9.16
CA ARG A 496 15.41 -11.44 8.79
C ARG A 496 15.02 -12.45 7.72
N GLU A 497 15.87 -12.65 6.73
CA GLU A 497 15.61 -13.63 5.66
C GLU A 497 15.60 -15.07 6.21
N LEU A 498 16.54 -15.40 7.07
CA LEU A 498 16.57 -16.70 7.75
C LEU A 498 15.32 -16.90 8.64
N LEU A 499 14.95 -15.89 9.40
CA LEU A 499 13.71 -15.93 10.20
C LEU A 499 12.48 -16.12 9.32
N ASN A 500 12.43 -15.51 8.14
CA ASN A 500 11.32 -15.69 7.20
C ASN A 500 11.27 -17.13 6.67
N GLU A 501 12.40 -17.77 6.44
CA GLU A 501 12.45 -19.21 6.06
C GLU A 501 11.89 -20.10 7.16
N ASP A 502 12.30 -19.87 8.40
CA ASP A 502 11.76 -20.58 9.56
C ASP A 502 10.25 -20.39 9.69
N ARG A 503 9.78 -19.17 9.47
CA ARG A 503 8.34 -18.85 9.48
C ARG A 503 7.57 -19.52 8.35
N VAL A 504 8.13 -19.65 7.16
CA VAL A 504 7.49 -20.40 6.07
C VAL A 504 7.29 -21.87 6.46
N GLU A 505 8.29 -22.48 7.07
CA GLU A 505 8.19 -23.87 7.53
C GLU A 505 7.17 -24.00 8.68
N LEU A 506 7.22 -23.06 9.63
CA LEU A 506 6.27 -22.97 10.73
C LEU A 506 4.82 -22.83 10.23
N MET A 507 4.60 -21.98 9.21
CA MET A 507 3.31 -21.80 8.56
C MET A 507 2.78 -23.09 7.94
N LYS A 508 3.61 -23.83 7.20
CA LYS A 508 3.22 -25.11 6.60
C LYS A 508 2.76 -26.10 7.65
N ARG A 509 3.53 -26.23 8.72
CA ARG A 509 3.18 -27.11 9.84
C ARG A 509 1.90 -26.67 10.55
N ALA A 510 1.68 -25.36 10.71
CA ALA A 510 0.47 -24.82 11.30
C ALA A 510 -0.77 -25.09 10.42
N ILE A 511 -0.66 -24.93 9.10
CA ILE A 511 -1.74 -25.29 8.16
C ILE A 511 -2.10 -26.78 8.27
N GLN A 512 -1.10 -27.68 8.30
CA GLN A 512 -1.32 -29.11 8.46
C GLN A 512 -2.01 -29.44 9.79
N ALA A 513 -1.61 -28.78 10.87
CA ALA A 513 -2.23 -28.97 12.18
C ALA A 513 -3.70 -28.54 12.20
N VAL A 514 -4.02 -27.41 11.56
CA VAL A 514 -5.42 -26.95 11.43
C VAL A 514 -6.22 -27.90 10.56
N GLN A 515 -5.65 -28.42 9.47
CA GLN A 515 -6.32 -29.41 8.61
C GLN A 515 -6.59 -30.74 9.31
N ALA A 516 -5.70 -31.15 10.20
CA ALA A 516 -5.79 -32.39 10.97
C ALA A 516 -6.67 -32.25 12.25
N MET A 517 -7.09 -31.04 12.60
CA MET A 517 -7.90 -30.80 13.80
C MET A 517 -9.27 -31.49 13.69
N PRO A 518 -9.76 -32.13 14.76
CA PRO A 518 -11.12 -32.69 14.80
C PRO A 518 -12.16 -31.61 14.46
N GLU A 519 -13.16 -31.96 13.64
CA GLU A 519 -14.15 -31.01 13.14
C GLU A 519 -14.90 -30.27 14.27
N GLN A 520 -15.24 -30.97 15.33
CA GLN A 520 -15.92 -30.37 16.48
C GLN A 520 -15.06 -29.33 17.19
N GLU A 521 -13.75 -29.63 17.41
CA GLU A 521 -12.82 -28.72 18.02
C GLU A 521 -12.57 -27.50 17.13
N TYR A 522 -12.38 -27.72 15.84
CA TYR A 522 -12.21 -26.65 14.85
C TYR A 522 -13.40 -25.69 14.86
N ASN A 523 -14.62 -26.21 14.73
CA ASN A 523 -15.84 -25.40 14.70
C ASN A 523 -16.01 -24.58 15.97
N GLN A 524 -15.70 -25.15 17.14
CA GLN A 524 -15.78 -24.45 18.42
C GLN A 524 -14.78 -23.28 18.47
N LYS A 525 -13.53 -23.50 18.08
CA LYS A 525 -12.51 -22.44 18.03
C LYS A 525 -12.85 -21.33 17.04
N ILE A 526 -13.32 -21.68 15.85
CA ILE A 526 -13.75 -20.72 14.84
C ILE A 526 -14.89 -19.84 15.37
N GLN A 527 -15.93 -20.44 15.98
CA GLN A 527 -17.07 -19.69 16.53
C GLN A 527 -16.64 -18.73 17.65
N GLU A 528 -15.73 -19.17 18.53
CA GLU A 528 -15.19 -18.33 19.59
C GLU A 528 -14.43 -17.13 19.03
N LEU A 529 -13.50 -17.35 18.11
CA LEU A 529 -12.73 -16.29 17.44
C LEU A 529 -13.64 -15.29 16.70
N GLN A 530 -14.69 -15.77 16.03
CA GLN A 530 -15.67 -14.92 15.34
C GLN A 530 -16.45 -14.03 16.32
N ARG A 531 -16.90 -14.58 17.45
CA ARG A 531 -17.61 -13.80 18.49
C ARG A 531 -16.71 -12.70 19.07
N VAL A 532 -15.46 -13.05 19.40
CA VAL A 532 -14.46 -12.07 19.90
C VAL A 532 -14.18 -10.98 18.88
N ALA A 533 -14.00 -11.36 17.60
CA ALA A 533 -13.72 -10.40 16.53
C ALA A 533 -14.87 -9.40 16.34
N VAL A 534 -16.11 -9.87 16.27
CA VAL A 534 -17.29 -9.01 16.12
C VAL A 534 -17.50 -8.12 17.35
N ALA A 535 -17.40 -8.67 18.56
CA ALA A 535 -17.53 -7.90 19.79
C ALA A 535 -16.47 -6.79 19.86
N SER A 536 -15.21 -7.11 19.59
CA SER A 536 -14.11 -6.14 19.58
C SER A 536 -14.32 -5.04 18.54
N TRP A 537 -14.81 -5.40 17.36
CA TRP A 537 -15.13 -4.43 16.30
C TRP A 537 -16.26 -3.49 16.71
N LEU A 538 -17.37 -4.01 17.23
CA LEU A 538 -18.50 -3.19 17.69
C LEU A 538 -18.10 -2.23 18.82
N MET A 539 -17.30 -2.69 19.78
CA MET A 539 -16.75 -1.82 20.83
C MET A 539 -15.86 -0.74 20.28
N LYS A 540 -15.04 -1.05 19.27
CA LYS A 540 -14.17 -0.07 18.60
C LYS A 540 -14.99 0.99 17.87
N GLU A 541 -16.02 0.59 17.13
CA GLU A 541 -16.91 1.51 16.42
C GLU A 541 -17.67 2.44 17.39
N SER A 542 -18.17 1.92 18.51
CA SER A 542 -18.80 2.72 19.57
C SER A 542 -17.84 3.77 20.11
N ARG A 543 -16.61 3.38 20.47
CA ARG A 543 -15.58 4.32 20.97
C ARG A 543 -15.20 5.37 19.94
N ILE A 544 -15.16 5.02 18.65
CA ILE A 544 -14.88 5.99 17.58
C ILE A 544 -16.04 6.99 17.48
N SER A 545 -17.29 6.52 17.55
CA SER A 545 -18.47 7.38 17.52
C SER A 545 -18.49 8.33 18.73
N GLU A 546 -18.25 7.83 19.94
CA GLU A 546 -18.17 8.62 21.16
C GLU A 546 -17.06 9.68 21.08
N ARG A 547 -15.87 9.30 20.59
CA ARG A 547 -14.75 10.25 20.43
C ARG A 547 -15.05 11.36 19.44
N ARG A 548 -15.79 11.11 18.36
CA ARG A 548 -16.19 12.12 17.39
C ARG A 548 -17.18 13.15 17.94
N GLN A 549 -17.81 12.86 19.06
CA GLN A 549 -18.77 13.74 19.72
C GLN A 549 -18.20 14.39 20.99
N LEU A 550 -16.90 14.21 21.24
CA LEU A 550 -16.29 14.62 22.51
C LEU A 550 -16.23 16.15 22.69
N HIS A 551 -16.08 16.90 21.61
CA HIS A 551 -15.94 18.35 21.64
C HIS A 551 -16.95 19.02 20.74
N ASP A 552 -17.48 20.17 21.19
CA ASP A 552 -18.29 21.06 20.36
C ASP A 552 -17.42 21.62 19.23
N PRO A 553 -17.84 21.52 17.95
CA PRO A 553 -17.10 22.06 16.82
C PRO A 553 -16.80 23.56 16.92
N ASP A 554 -17.66 24.35 17.57
CA ASP A 554 -17.46 25.78 17.78
C ASP A 554 -16.34 26.09 18.77
N ALA A 555 -16.08 25.17 19.70
CA ALA A 555 -14.99 25.27 20.68
C ALA A 555 -13.64 24.75 20.13
N VAL A 556 -13.61 24.23 18.91
CA VAL A 556 -12.40 23.70 18.26
C VAL A 556 -11.84 24.72 17.29
N ARG A 557 -10.52 24.96 17.37
CA ARG A 557 -9.79 25.85 16.45
C ARG A 557 -8.70 25.10 15.67
N LEU A 558 -8.53 25.46 14.41
CA LEU A 558 -7.48 24.95 13.55
C LEU A 558 -6.42 26.05 13.34
N TYR A 559 -5.15 25.65 13.47
CA TYR A 559 -3.99 26.51 13.26
C TYR A 559 -3.09 25.96 12.17
N CYS A 560 -2.49 26.83 11.39
CA CYS A 560 -1.45 26.41 10.44
C CYS A 560 -0.31 25.71 11.17
N VAL A 561 0.09 24.55 10.71
CA VAL A 561 1.16 23.75 11.35
C VAL A 561 2.54 24.45 11.30
N ASN A 562 2.73 25.39 10.40
CA ASN A 562 4.00 26.07 10.19
C ASN A 562 4.11 27.41 10.91
N CYS A 563 3.16 28.32 10.72
CA CYS A 563 3.23 29.67 11.28
C CYS A 563 2.32 29.89 12.48
N ASN A 564 1.54 28.89 12.87
CA ASN A 564 0.62 28.90 14.02
C ASN A 564 -0.49 29.95 13.91
N MET A 565 -0.79 30.44 12.72
CA MET A 565 -1.92 31.31 12.46
C MET A 565 -3.22 30.55 12.69
N ALA A 566 -4.12 31.08 13.51
CA ALA A 566 -5.47 30.56 13.66
C ALA A 566 -6.27 30.85 12.38
N VAL A 567 -6.91 29.84 11.81
CA VAL A 567 -7.49 29.95 10.46
C VAL A 567 -8.99 29.66 10.38
N CYS A 568 -9.51 28.77 11.24
CA CYS A 568 -10.94 28.47 11.26
C CYS A 568 -11.34 27.70 12.53
N HIS A 569 -12.65 27.56 12.72
CA HIS A 569 -13.25 26.68 13.71
C HIS A 569 -13.57 25.30 13.14
N GLY A 570 -13.75 24.32 14.01
CA GLY A 570 -14.21 22.99 13.62
C GLY A 570 -15.59 23.00 12.97
N SER A 571 -16.45 23.94 13.39
CA SER A 571 -17.79 24.18 12.83
C SER A 571 -17.79 24.71 11.41
N ASP A 572 -16.66 25.24 10.91
CA ASP A 572 -16.53 25.66 9.51
C ASP A 572 -16.27 24.50 8.55
N ILE A 573 -16.03 23.29 9.07
CA ILE A 573 -15.65 22.12 8.27
C ILE A 573 -16.89 21.29 7.92
N ARG A 574 -16.96 20.86 6.65
CA ARG A 574 -18.00 19.95 6.11
C ARG A 574 -17.35 18.80 5.34
N THR A 575 -18.08 17.71 5.20
CA THR A 575 -17.68 16.60 4.31
C THR A 575 -18.47 16.63 3.01
N VAL A 576 -17.77 16.59 1.88
CA VAL A 576 -18.35 16.38 0.55
C VAL A 576 -18.14 14.92 0.17
N GLU A 577 -19.20 14.23 -0.23
CA GLU A 577 -19.21 12.80 -0.56
C GLU A 577 -18.60 11.89 0.55
N GLY A 578 -18.68 12.31 1.80
CA GLY A 578 -18.14 11.58 2.95
C GLY A 578 -16.59 11.44 2.99
N MET A 579 -15.90 11.98 1.99
CA MET A 579 -14.45 11.80 1.81
C MET A 579 -13.66 13.10 1.84
N HIS A 580 -14.17 14.16 1.26
CA HIS A 580 -13.46 15.44 1.13
C HIS A 580 -13.90 16.41 2.22
N HIS A 581 -12.93 16.92 2.97
CA HIS A 581 -13.19 17.85 4.07
C HIS A 581 -12.90 19.26 3.59
N VAL A 582 -13.94 20.07 3.52
CA VAL A 582 -13.91 21.43 2.98
C VAL A 582 -14.23 22.45 4.08
N ASN A 583 -13.69 23.65 3.93
CA ASN A 583 -14.10 24.79 4.75
C ASN A 583 -15.20 25.57 4.01
N VAL A 584 -16.29 25.83 4.69
CA VAL A 584 -17.46 26.54 4.12
C VAL A 584 -17.57 27.99 4.55
N ASN A 585 -16.70 28.46 5.45
CA ASN A 585 -16.68 29.84 5.89
C ASN A 585 -16.11 30.75 4.78
N PRO A 586 -16.85 31.74 4.27
CA PRO A 586 -16.38 32.63 3.22
C PRO A 586 -15.11 33.41 3.59
N GLU A 587 -14.94 33.75 4.88
CA GLU A 587 -13.77 34.49 5.38
C GLU A 587 -12.49 33.65 5.34
N PHE A 588 -12.60 32.34 5.27
CA PHE A 588 -11.43 31.45 5.18
C PHE A 588 -10.54 31.76 3.99
N ARG A 589 -11.10 32.31 2.92
CA ARG A 589 -10.36 32.70 1.71
C ARG A 589 -9.27 33.75 1.98
N LEU A 590 -9.36 34.51 3.04
CA LEU A 590 -8.35 35.51 3.45
C LEU A 590 -7.05 34.86 3.96
N TYR A 591 -7.10 33.60 4.36
CA TYR A 591 -5.99 32.88 5.00
C TYR A 591 -5.15 32.04 4.04
N TYR A 592 -5.56 31.88 2.77
CA TYR A 592 -4.80 31.08 1.83
C TYR A 592 -4.56 31.77 0.48
N ARG A 593 -3.51 31.33 -0.19
CA ARG A 593 -3.20 31.70 -1.59
C ARG A 593 -3.45 30.52 -2.48
N VAL A 594 -3.89 30.79 -3.69
CA VAL A 594 -4.13 29.77 -4.73
C VAL A 594 -2.97 29.79 -5.72
N SER A 595 -2.41 28.63 -6.03
CA SER A 595 -1.35 28.50 -7.03
C SER A 595 -1.88 28.73 -8.44
N SER A 596 -1.00 29.09 -9.38
CA SER A 596 -1.38 29.26 -10.80
C SER A 596 -1.57 27.95 -11.55
N VAL A 597 -1.15 26.82 -11.00
CA VAL A 597 -1.17 25.51 -11.66
C VAL A 597 -2.35 24.69 -11.18
N LYS A 598 -3.25 24.35 -12.10
CA LYS A 598 -4.38 23.43 -11.84
C LYS A 598 -3.87 22.01 -11.66
N ILE A 599 -4.37 21.34 -10.64
CA ILE A 599 -4.04 19.93 -10.40
C ILE A 599 -4.79 19.09 -11.42
N GLN A 600 -4.08 18.25 -12.16
CA GLN A 600 -4.67 17.31 -13.08
C GLN A 600 -4.72 15.92 -12.43
N PHE A 601 -5.93 15.35 -12.39
CA PHE A 601 -6.11 13.93 -12.06
C PHE A 601 -6.47 13.18 -13.35
N GLN A 602 -6.04 11.95 -13.47
CA GLN A 602 -6.36 11.12 -14.64
C GLN A 602 -7.80 10.58 -14.63
N ARG A 603 -8.60 10.97 -13.65
CA ARG A 603 -9.99 10.54 -13.48
C ARG A 603 -10.93 11.74 -13.49
N THR A 604 -12.13 11.52 -13.99
CA THR A 604 -13.26 12.47 -13.90
C THR A 604 -14.03 12.23 -12.60
N PHE A 605 -14.57 13.30 -12.04
CA PHE A 605 -15.45 13.26 -10.87
C PHE A 605 -16.85 13.67 -11.29
N ARG A 606 -17.90 13.13 -10.66
CA ARG A 606 -19.28 13.35 -11.09
C ARG A 606 -19.76 14.78 -10.84
N ASP A 607 -19.62 15.23 -9.60
CA ASP A 607 -20.22 16.49 -9.14
C ASP A 607 -19.17 17.56 -8.81
N TRP A 608 -17.88 17.27 -9.00
CA TRP A 608 -16.83 18.22 -8.71
C TRP A 608 -15.60 18.09 -9.62
N GLU A 609 -14.83 19.16 -9.71
CA GLU A 609 -13.57 19.22 -10.45
C GLU A 609 -12.43 19.66 -9.52
N PRO A 610 -11.22 19.10 -9.69
CA PRO A 610 -10.04 19.57 -8.99
C PRO A 610 -9.63 20.96 -9.50
N GLY A 611 -9.32 21.83 -8.54
CA GLY A 611 -8.79 23.17 -8.80
C GLY A 611 -7.28 23.25 -8.62
N CYS A 612 -6.81 24.39 -8.15
CA CYS A 612 -5.40 24.66 -7.90
C CYS A 612 -5.00 24.32 -6.45
N ARG A 613 -3.71 24.18 -6.18
CA ARG A 613 -3.22 24.03 -4.82
C ARG A 613 -3.47 25.27 -3.99
N ILE A 614 -3.73 25.09 -2.71
CA ILE A 614 -3.87 26.16 -1.73
C ILE A 614 -2.77 26.07 -0.67
N ALA A 615 -2.23 27.23 -0.33
CA ALA A 615 -1.18 27.35 0.67
C ALA A 615 -1.47 28.51 1.63
N CYS A 616 -0.93 28.43 2.85
CA CYS A 616 -1.03 29.48 3.85
C CYS A 616 -0.58 30.82 3.26
N SER A 617 -1.38 31.89 3.46
CA SER A 617 -1.04 33.23 2.97
C SER A 617 0.19 33.83 3.68
N ALA A 618 0.46 33.43 4.92
CA ALA A 618 1.55 33.95 5.73
C ALA A 618 2.88 33.19 5.51
N CYS A 619 2.86 31.86 5.34
CA CYS A 619 4.08 31.06 5.36
C CYS A 619 4.21 30.06 4.20
N SER A 620 3.28 30.09 3.25
CA SER A 620 3.26 29.22 2.07
C SER A 620 3.19 27.70 2.37
N GLN A 621 2.83 27.31 3.60
CA GLN A 621 2.58 25.92 3.94
C GLN A 621 1.43 25.37 3.08
N ASP A 622 1.65 24.27 2.38
CA ASP A 622 0.61 23.58 1.62
C ASP A 622 -0.53 23.12 2.55
N TRP A 623 -1.78 23.46 2.23
CA TRP A 623 -2.96 23.09 3.00
C TRP A 623 -3.85 22.09 2.29
N GLY A 624 -3.75 22.00 0.97
CA GLY A 624 -4.58 21.14 0.14
C GLY A 624 -4.85 21.71 -1.24
N MET A 625 -6.10 21.70 -1.69
CA MET A 625 -6.48 22.19 -3.02
C MET A 625 -7.90 22.76 -3.03
N GLU A 626 -8.20 23.63 -4.00
CA GLU A 626 -9.59 23.98 -4.30
C GLU A 626 -10.29 22.84 -5.03
N MET A 627 -11.57 22.68 -4.79
CA MET A 627 -12.49 21.91 -5.61
C MET A 627 -13.58 22.82 -6.15
N LEU A 628 -14.02 22.57 -7.37
CA LEU A 628 -15.24 23.14 -7.93
C LEU A 628 -16.33 22.08 -7.77
N TYR A 629 -17.20 22.25 -6.76
CA TYR A 629 -18.35 21.36 -6.54
C TYR A 629 -19.59 22.01 -7.15
N ARG A 630 -20.10 21.42 -8.22
CA ARG A 630 -21.12 22.05 -9.07
C ARG A 630 -20.64 23.45 -9.53
N GLN A 631 -21.12 24.53 -8.95
CA GLN A 631 -20.70 25.90 -9.28
C GLN A 631 -19.99 26.62 -8.14
N VAL A 632 -19.74 25.93 -7.03
CA VAL A 632 -19.14 26.51 -5.82
C VAL A 632 -17.68 26.07 -5.70
N LYS A 633 -16.78 27.03 -5.44
CA LYS A 633 -15.38 26.75 -5.13
C LYS A 633 -15.21 26.55 -3.64
N LEU A 634 -14.75 25.38 -3.24
CA LEU A 634 -14.52 25.00 -1.85
C LEU A 634 -13.07 24.58 -1.64
N PRO A 635 -12.38 25.02 -0.56
CA PRO A 635 -11.05 24.57 -0.24
C PRO A 635 -11.10 23.21 0.47
N ILE A 636 -10.49 22.17 -0.13
CA ILE A 636 -10.26 20.88 0.52
C ILE A 636 -9.03 21.00 1.41
N LEU A 637 -9.17 20.66 2.68
CA LEU A 637 -8.12 20.75 3.67
C LEU A 637 -7.52 19.39 4.02
N CYS A 638 -6.21 19.35 4.12
CA CYS A 638 -5.45 18.19 4.57
C CYS A 638 -5.11 18.35 6.05
N ILE A 639 -5.81 17.64 6.95
CA ILE A 639 -5.71 17.82 8.42
C ILE A 639 -4.27 17.71 8.96
N LYS A 640 -3.40 16.93 8.32
CA LYS A 640 -1.98 16.80 8.73
C LYS A 640 -1.21 18.13 8.70
N ASN A 641 -1.72 19.12 7.97
CA ASN A 641 -1.12 20.45 7.81
C ASN A 641 -1.67 21.47 8.81
N PHE A 642 -2.45 21.00 9.79
CA PHE A 642 -3.04 21.83 10.85
C PHE A 642 -2.78 21.25 12.23
N VAL A 643 -2.71 22.13 13.21
CA VAL A 643 -2.81 21.80 14.63
C VAL A 643 -4.24 22.09 15.06
N VAL A 644 -4.89 21.13 15.66
CA VAL A 644 -6.25 21.25 16.19
C VAL A 644 -6.18 21.52 17.69
N GLU A 645 -6.73 22.65 18.11
CA GLU A 645 -6.91 23.01 19.51
C GLU A 645 -8.33 22.68 19.93
N THR A 646 -8.45 21.90 20.97
CA THR A 646 -9.69 21.61 21.67
C THR A 646 -9.63 22.21 23.07
N PRO A 647 -10.72 22.28 23.82
CA PRO A 647 -10.68 22.72 25.22
C PRO A 647 -9.73 21.91 26.11
N ALA A 648 -9.43 20.66 25.72
CA ALA A 648 -8.58 19.75 26.49
C ALA A 648 -7.11 19.78 26.08
N GLU A 649 -6.81 19.87 24.78
CA GLU A 649 -5.45 19.73 24.26
C GLU A 649 -5.26 20.37 22.87
N LYS A 650 -3.99 20.60 22.52
CA LYS A 650 -3.56 20.90 21.15
C LYS A 650 -2.96 19.64 20.54
N ARG A 651 -3.47 19.25 19.38
CA ARG A 651 -3.05 17.98 18.77
C ARG A 651 -2.97 18.05 17.23
N ARG A 652 -1.98 17.36 16.69
CA ARG A 652 -1.84 17.14 15.23
C ARG A 652 -2.40 15.77 14.85
N TYR A 653 -3.32 15.75 13.91
CA TYR A 653 -3.93 14.52 13.39
C TYR A 653 -3.35 14.14 12.03
N LYS A 654 -3.24 12.85 11.76
CA LYS A 654 -2.81 12.33 10.45
C LYS A 654 -3.98 12.18 9.48
N LYS A 655 -5.19 11.95 9.99
CA LYS A 655 -6.42 11.71 9.22
C LYS A 655 -7.61 12.40 9.88
N TRP A 656 -8.54 12.87 9.08
CA TRP A 656 -9.79 13.44 9.55
C TRP A 656 -10.66 12.47 10.36
N SER A 657 -10.54 11.16 10.10
CA SER A 657 -11.26 10.13 10.86
C SER A 657 -10.85 10.05 12.34
N ALA A 658 -9.75 10.69 12.73
CA ALA A 658 -9.23 10.66 14.09
C ALA A 658 -9.57 11.91 14.93
N VAL A 659 -10.21 12.92 14.33
CA VAL A 659 -10.60 14.14 15.08
C VAL A 659 -11.71 13.85 16.08
N THR A 660 -11.81 14.71 17.10
CA THR A 660 -12.65 14.50 18.28
C THR A 660 -13.88 15.41 18.33
N PHE A 661 -14.26 15.94 17.20
CA PHE A 661 -15.46 16.75 17.04
C PHE A 661 -16.29 16.26 15.84
N PRO A 662 -17.62 16.41 15.84
CA PRO A 662 -18.47 16.00 14.73
C PRO A 662 -18.30 16.93 13.53
N ILE A 663 -18.26 16.35 12.34
CA ILE A 663 -18.22 17.09 11.07
C ILE A 663 -19.49 16.74 10.28
N LYS A 664 -20.28 17.76 9.97
CA LYS A 664 -21.53 17.61 9.22
C LYS A 664 -21.25 17.37 7.73
N ALA A 665 -22.17 16.72 7.04
CA ALA A 665 -22.17 16.66 5.59
C ALA A 665 -22.40 18.05 4.99
N PHE A 666 -21.82 18.30 3.82
CA PHE A 666 -22.05 19.53 3.07
C PHE A 666 -23.43 19.49 2.42
N ASP A 667 -24.25 20.47 2.74
CA ASP A 667 -25.53 20.71 2.08
C ASP A 667 -25.37 21.87 1.09
N TYR A 668 -25.55 21.58 -0.18
CA TYR A 668 -25.39 22.56 -1.26
C TYR A 668 -26.46 23.66 -1.22
N LEU A 669 -27.70 23.30 -0.89
CA LEU A 669 -28.80 24.25 -0.84
C LEU A 669 -28.67 25.17 0.36
N GLU A 670 -28.37 24.61 1.54
CA GLU A 670 -28.07 25.37 2.74
C GLU A 670 -26.93 26.37 2.52
N TYR A 671 -25.82 25.91 1.93
CA TYR A 671 -24.68 26.76 1.61
C TYR A 671 -25.02 27.90 0.65
N CYS A 672 -25.80 27.65 -0.39
CA CYS A 672 -26.24 28.67 -1.34
C CYS A 672 -27.21 29.67 -0.69
N ALA A 673 -28.10 29.21 0.18
CA ALA A 673 -29.00 30.06 0.95
C ALA A 673 -28.20 31.01 1.87
N ASP A 674 -27.26 30.48 2.63
CA ASP A 674 -26.45 31.26 3.59
C ASP A 674 -25.50 32.24 2.90
N THR A 675 -24.93 31.86 1.76
CA THR A 675 -23.87 32.65 1.10
C THR A 675 -24.44 33.68 0.12
N HIS A 676 -25.58 33.41 -0.50
CA HIS A 676 -26.16 34.24 -1.58
C HIS A 676 -27.58 34.77 -1.27
N GLY A 677 -28.10 34.51 -0.08
CA GLY A 677 -29.42 34.97 0.35
C GLY A 677 -30.56 34.38 -0.50
N LEU A 678 -30.39 33.21 -1.05
CA LEU A 678 -31.40 32.51 -1.83
C LEU A 678 -32.35 31.78 -0.88
N SER A 679 -33.62 32.12 -0.91
CA SER A 679 -34.66 31.31 -0.22
C SER A 679 -35.20 30.27 -1.19
N PHE A 680 -35.07 29.01 -0.87
CA PHE A 680 -35.61 27.89 -1.66
C PHE A 680 -36.92 27.39 -1.09
#